data_57b0609d55b0a8eb30530451c16cf7df
#
_entry.id   57b0609d55b0a8eb30530451c16cf7df
#
_cell.length_a   1.000
_cell.length_b   1.000
_cell.length_c   1.000
_cell.angle_alpha   90.00
_cell.angle_beta   90.00
_cell.angle_gamma   90.00
#
_symmetry.space_group_name_H-M   'P 1'
#
loop_
_entity.id
_entity.type
_entity.pdbx_description
1 polymer ?
#
loop_
_entity_poly.entity_id
_entity_poly.type
_entity_poly.pdbx_seq_one_letter_code
_entity_poly.pdbx_strand_id
1 'polypeptide(L)'
;QQEKIFNAMKKAFDGQGREIGSRELEEILATVLDNRSVTVPLTVERVQDEVERTLMERGHYEVAKAYILYREKRSALRRVRHTIARTVGDDSLDEVLRRIQMDFTEEVYSLAALQMKFESFCRPGMTEDERAEALTKAAVELTTAEAPKWEFIAARLLNHSFRCRNAQEWEGRGVGDLYGRLRYLTDKGLYGDYILAHYTHEEIAMAEDFLCPERDELFTYSGLDLLLKRYVIQSRSRVPLETPQEMFLGIALHLAMNEGSDRMGWVKRFYDMLSRMEVTMATPTMSNARKPYHQLSSCFVDTVPDSLDGIYRSLDNFAKVSKFGGGMGMYFGKVRAAGSTIRGFQGAAGGVIRWIRLVNDTAVAVDQLGMRQGAVAVYLDAWHRDLPEFLQLRTNNGDDRMKAHDVFPAVCYPDLFWRLAEENIDAPWHLMCPHEILTVKGYALEDYWGTEWEKRYLDCVNDPRIEKRSVTVKDIVRLVLRSAVETGTPFAFNRDSVNRMNPNGHTGMIYCSNLCTEIAQNMAPIEHISTEVHTENGDTVVVTATRPGEFVVCNLASLSLGNLPVEDEAYMERTVETAIRALDNAIDLNFYPLEYARLTNQKYRSIGLGVSGYHHMLAKRGIHWESDEHLAFTDAVFELINYAAVKADTALALEKGRYALFE
;
A
#
# COMPACT_ATOMS: atom_id res chain seq x y z
N GLN A 1 -3.82 -46.21 12.30
CA GLN A 1 -5.11 -46.23 13.01
C GLN A 1 -4.92 -46.58 14.52
N GLN A 2 -4.09 -47.56 14.82
CA GLN A 2 -3.78 -47.96 16.21
C GLN A 2 -3.19 -46.82 17.02
N GLU A 3 -2.25 -46.09 16.46
CA GLU A 3 -1.61 -44.90 17.04
C GLU A 3 -2.63 -43.78 17.34
N LYS A 4 -3.63 -43.59 16.47
CA LYS A 4 -4.71 -42.61 16.71
C LYS A 4 -5.61 -42.99 17.88
N ILE A 5 -5.90 -44.28 18.04
CA ILE A 5 -6.70 -44.80 19.19
C ILE A 5 -5.89 -44.64 20.47
N PHE A 6 -4.61 -45.04 20.45
CA PHE A 6 -3.69 -44.89 21.55
C PHE A 6 -3.58 -43.43 22.04
N ASN A 7 -3.35 -42.50 21.10
CA ASN A 7 -3.25 -41.09 21.43
C ASN A 7 -4.58 -40.49 21.95
N ALA A 8 -5.72 -40.97 21.47
CA ALA A 8 -7.02 -40.52 21.96
C ALA A 8 -7.30 -40.99 23.40
N MET A 9 -6.93 -42.22 23.70
CA MET A 9 -7.03 -42.76 25.09
C MET A 9 -6.05 -42.02 26.00
N LYS A 10 -4.79 -41.85 25.62
CA LYS A 10 -3.80 -41.10 26.39
C LYS A 10 -4.28 -39.72 26.77
N LYS A 11 -4.80 -38.97 25.80
CA LYS A 11 -5.38 -37.64 26.03
C LYS A 11 -6.56 -37.63 27.00
N ALA A 12 -7.36 -38.72 27.07
CA ALA A 12 -8.45 -38.83 28.01
C ALA A 12 -7.93 -39.05 29.44
N PHE A 13 -6.84 -39.81 29.63
CA PHE A 13 -6.15 -39.97 30.92
C PHE A 13 -5.48 -38.65 31.36
N ASP A 14 -4.70 -38.03 30.49
CA ASP A 14 -4.01 -36.78 30.76
C ASP A 14 -4.99 -35.66 31.14
N GLY A 15 -6.14 -35.58 30.45
CA GLY A 15 -7.21 -34.60 30.71
C GLY A 15 -7.89 -34.77 32.09
N GLN A 16 -7.74 -35.91 32.75
CA GLN A 16 -8.20 -36.18 34.11
C GLN A 16 -7.10 -36.10 35.17
N GLY A 17 -5.89 -35.67 34.78
CA GLY A 17 -4.72 -35.59 35.67
C GLY A 17 -4.25 -36.94 36.18
N ARG A 18 -4.57 -38.02 35.47
CA ARG A 18 -4.14 -39.38 35.78
C ARG A 18 -3.03 -39.81 34.85
N GLU A 19 -1.83 -40.01 35.39
CA GLU A 19 -0.73 -40.63 34.66
C GLU A 19 -1.04 -42.14 34.50
N ILE A 20 -1.05 -42.60 33.26
CA ILE A 20 -1.11 -44.01 32.91
C ILE A 20 0.22 -44.45 32.31
N GLY A 21 0.76 -45.59 32.74
CA GLY A 21 1.97 -46.16 32.15
C GLY A 21 1.73 -46.57 30.69
N SER A 22 2.72 -46.33 29.81
CA SER A 22 2.63 -46.69 28.40
C SER A 22 2.25 -48.19 28.20
N ARG A 23 2.73 -49.05 29.06
CA ARG A 23 2.45 -50.51 29.04
C ARG A 23 0.98 -50.81 29.32
N GLU A 24 0.36 -50.17 30.33
CA GLU A 24 -1.04 -50.34 30.66
C GLU A 24 -1.95 -49.83 29.54
N LEU A 25 -1.58 -48.71 28.92
CA LEU A 25 -2.30 -48.16 27.78
C LEU A 25 -2.20 -49.06 26.54
N GLU A 26 -1.05 -49.73 26.32
CA GLU A 26 -0.86 -50.72 25.27
C GLU A 26 -1.70 -51.98 25.52
N GLU A 27 -1.82 -52.41 26.79
CA GLU A 27 -2.68 -53.55 27.19
C GLU A 27 -4.17 -53.24 26.98
N ILE A 28 -4.61 -52.01 27.26
CA ILE A 28 -5.97 -51.57 26.95
C ILE A 28 -6.18 -51.57 25.44
N LEU A 29 -5.25 -51.02 24.66
CA LEU A 29 -5.31 -50.99 23.19
C LEU A 29 -5.37 -52.42 22.62
N ALA A 30 -4.56 -53.34 23.13
CA ALA A 30 -4.57 -54.76 22.72
C ALA A 30 -5.94 -55.38 22.97
N THR A 31 -6.56 -55.16 24.14
CA THR A 31 -7.92 -55.64 24.46
C THR A 31 -8.98 -55.08 23.50
N VAL A 32 -8.91 -53.77 23.19
CA VAL A 32 -9.80 -53.11 22.21
C VAL A 32 -9.67 -53.75 20.82
N LEU A 33 -8.44 -54.16 20.48
CA LEU A 33 -8.15 -54.77 19.19
C LEU A 33 -8.48 -56.27 19.14
N ASP A 34 -8.39 -57.01 20.26
CA ASP A 34 -8.69 -58.46 20.35
C ASP A 34 -10.18 -58.78 20.44
N ASN A 35 -10.99 -57.88 20.96
CA ASN A 35 -12.46 -58.00 21.01
C ASN A 35 -13.14 -57.93 19.62
N ARG A 36 -12.40 -58.18 18.55
CA ARG A 36 -12.87 -58.14 17.16
C ARG A 36 -13.71 -59.37 16.85
N SER A 37 -15.02 -59.25 16.74
CA SER A 37 -15.82 -60.30 16.09
C SER A 37 -15.54 -60.27 14.58
N VAL A 38 -15.07 -61.36 14.03
CA VAL A 38 -14.47 -61.58 12.70
C VAL A 38 -15.43 -61.36 11.52
N THR A 39 -16.68 -60.94 11.74
CA THR A 39 -17.74 -61.05 10.70
C THR A 39 -18.32 -59.73 10.17
N VAL A 40 -17.87 -58.55 10.60
CA VAL A 40 -18.44 -57.26 10.14
C VAL A 40 -17.36 -56.21 9.95
N PRO A 41 -17.41 -55.34 8.87
CA PRO A 41 -16.44 -54.28 8.66
C PRO A 41 -16.29 -53.34 9.87
N LEU A 42 -15.04 -53.08 10.27
CA LEU A 42 -14.73 -52.16 11.38
C LEU A 42 -15.05 -50.72 10.96
N THR A 43 -16.14 -50.18 11.50
CA THR A 43 -16.38 -48.74 11.44
C THR A 43 -15.65 -48.04 12.60
N VAL A 44 -15.37 -46.75 12.44
CA VAL A 44 -14.70 -45.93 13.47
C VAL A 44 -15.55 -45.89 14.73
N GLU A 45 -16.88 -45.84 14.62
CA GLU A 45 -17.84 -45.83 15.71
C GLU A 45 -17.72 -47.08 16.55
N ARG A 46 -17.65 -48.26 15.94
CA ARG A 46 -17.50 -49.55 16.65
C ARG A 46 -16.20 -49.64 17.45
N VAL A 47 -15.10 -49.15 16.87
CA VAL A 47 -13.81 -49.11 17.58
C VAL A 47 -13.92 -48.18 18.80
N GLN A 48 -14.62 -47.08 18.68
CA GLN A 48 -14.82 -46.12 19.75
C GLN A 48 -15.71 -46.70 20.86
N ASP A 49 -16.80 -47.38 20.50
CA ASP A 49 -17.68 -48.10 21.46
C ASP A 49 -16.90 -49.16 22.23
N GLU A 50 -15.95 -49.85 21.55
CA GLU A 50 -15.12 -50.86 22.21
C GLU A 50 -14.10 -50.22 23.16
N VAL A 51 -13.54 -49.07 22.83
CA VAL A 51 -12.69 -48.29 23.76
C VAL A 51 -13.46 -47.86 24.99
N GLU A 52 -14.67 -47.36 24.84
CA GLU A 52 -15.54 -46.95 25.94
C GLU A 52 -15.85 -48.13 26.85
N ARG A 53 -16.24 -49.25 26.26
CA ARG A 53 -16.54 -50.50 27.00
C ARG A 53 -15.32 -51.02 27.77
N THR A 54 -14.17 -51.11 27.11
CA THR A 54 -12.92 -51.60 27.71
C THR A 54 -12.47 -50.72 28.87
N LEU A 55 -12.56 -49.39 28.73
CA LEU A 55 -12.23 -48.44 29.81
C LEU A 55 -13.16 -48.63 31.02
N MET A 56 -14.47 -48.84 30.79
CA MET A 56 -15.45 -49.11 31.87
C MET A 56 -15.19 -50.46 32.53
N GLU A 57 -14.98 -51.53 31.77
CA GLU A 57 -14.71 -52.89 32.29
C GLU A 57 -13.44 -52.94 33.14
N ARG A 58 -12.44 -52.13 32.82
CA ARG A 58 -11.20 -52.01 33.59
C ARG A 58 -11.29 -51.02 34.77
N GLY A 59 -12.46 -50.46 35.06
CA GLY A 59 -12.70 -49.56 36.19
C GLY A 59 -12.24 -48.12 36.02
N HIS A 60 -11.89 -47.72 34.82
CA HIS A 60 -11.48 -46.32 34.50
C HIS A 60 -12.71 -45.44 34.20
N TYR A 61 -13.71 -45.42 35.07
CA TYR A 61 -15.02 -44.78 34.81
C TYR A 61 -14.93 -43.28 34.47
N GLU A 62 -14.09 -42.52 35.19
CA GLU A 62 -13.95 -41.08 34.93
C GLU A 62 -13.25 -40.81 33.59
N VAL A 63 -12.29 -41.66 33.23
CA VAL A 63 -11.61 -41.57 31.93
C VAL A 63 -12.55 -41.98 30.80
N ALA A 64 -13.35 -43.03 30.99
CA ALA A 64 -14.39 -43.44 30.03
C ALA A 64 -15.40 -42.31 29.82
N LYS A 65 -15.87 -41.67 30.89
CA LYS A 65 -16.78 -40.53 30.82
C LYS A 65 -16.15 -39.35 30.04
N ALA A 66 -14.88 -39.02 30.34
CA ALA A 66 -14.16 -37.99 29.62
C ALA A 66 -14.00 -38.32 28.13
N TYR A 67 -13.73 -39.60 27.82
CA TYR A 67 -13.60 -40.08 26.44
C TYR A 67 -14.94 -39.99 25.69
N ILE A 68 -16.05 -40.38 26.30
CA ILE A 68 -17.41 -40.28 25.75
C ILE A 68 -17.74 -38.81 25.43
N LEU A 69 -17.54 -37.91 26.41
CA LEU A 69 -17.79 -36.47 26.23
C LEU A 69 -16.91 -35.88 25.14
N TYR A 70 -15.65 -36.26 25.07
CA TYR A 70 -14.74 -35.83 24.02
C TYR A 70 -15.17 -36.33 22.63
N ARG A 71 -15.58 -37.61 22.54
CA ARG A 71 -16.12 -38.22 21.32
C ARG A 71 -17.37 -37.47 20.84
N GLU A 72 -18.31 -37.21 21.76
CA GLU A 72 -19.57 -36.54 21.46
C GLU A 72 -19.31 -35.10 20.97
N LYS A 73 -18.43 -34.36 21.64
CA LYS A 73 -18.00 -33.04 21.21
C LYS A 73 -17.40 -33.07 19.81
N ARG A 74 -16.50 -34.02 19.52
CA ARG A 74 -15.91 -34.17 18.18
C ARG A 74 -16.93 -34.57 17.10
N SER A 75 -17.88 -35.44 17.44
CA SER A 75 -18.97 -35.82 16.54
C SER A 75 -19.91 -34.66 16.25
N ALA A 76 -20.24 -33.86 17.25
CA ALA A 76 -21.02 -32.62 17.06
C ALA A 76 -20.32 -31.65 16.15
N LEU A 77 -19.02 -31.41 16.37
CA LEU A 77 -18.21 -30.54 15.54
C LEU A 77 -18.11 -31.02 14.09
N ARG A 78 -17.98 -32.33 13.86
CA ARG A 78 -18.04 -32.93 12.52
C ARG A 78 -19.39 -32.71 11.85
N ARG A 79 -20.48 -32.93 12.57
CA ARG A 79 -21.85 -32.71 12.04
C ARG A 79 -22.01 -31.25 11.57
N VAL A 80 -21.56 -30.27 12.35
CA VAL A 80 -21.63 -28.86 12.02
C VAL A 80 -20.88 -28.59 10.70
N ARG A 81 -19.62 -29.06 10.59
CA ARG A 81 -18.82 -28.86 9.35
C ARG A 81 -19.49 -29.48 8.12
N HIS A 82 -19.90 -30.78 8.23
CA HIS A 82 -20.58 -31.45 7.13
C HIS A 82 -21.91 -30.76 6.75
N THR A 83 -22.63 -30.22 7.73
CA THR A 83 -23.87 -29.47 7.45
C THR A 83 -23.57 -28.22 6.66
N ILE A 84 -22.55 -27.43 7.07
CA ILE A 84 -22.15 -26.23 6.34
C ILE A 84 -21.70 -26.60 4.92
N ALA A 85 -20.75 -27.54 4.77
CA ALA A 85 -20.22 -27.98 3.47
C ALA A 85 -21.33 -28.45 2.54
N ARG A 86 -22.23 -29.31 3.02
CA ARG A 86 -23.37 -29.80 2.24
C ARG A 86 -24.38 -28.70 1.88
N THR A 87 -24.60 -27.73 2.78
CA THR A 87 -25.50 -26.61 2.51
C THR A 87 -24.93 -25.69 1.44
N VAL A 88 -23.62 -25.47 1.44
CA VAL A 88 -22.93 -24.73 0.38
C VAL A 88 -22.96 -25.53 -0.94
N GLY A 89 -22.75 -26.85 -0.89
CA GLY A 89 -22.62 -27.75 -2.06
C GLY A 89 -21.17 -28.09 -2.40
N ASP A 90 -20.24 -27.79 -1.47
CA ASP A 90 -18.79 -28.00 -1.69
C ASP A 90 -18.19 -28.89 -0.58
N ASP A 91 -17.89 -30.12 -0.92
CA ASP A 91 -17.32 -31.10 0.01
C ASP A 91 -15.87 -30.76 0.42
N SER A 92 -15.13 -30.03 -0.41
CA SER A 92 -13.75 -29.61 -0.11
C SER A 92 -13.68 -28.57 1.02
N LEU A 93 -14.77 -27.87 1.27
CA LEU A 93 -14.92 -26.88 2.34
C LEU A 93 -14.77 -27.52 3.74
N ASP A 94 -15.08 -28.83 3.92
CA ASP A 94 -14.93 -29.51 5.24
C ASP A 94 -13.50 -29.45 5.76
N GLU A 95 -12.51 -29.57 4.87
CA GLU A 95 -11.10 -29.48 5.28
C GLU A 95 -10.71 -28.06 5.71
N VAL A 96 -11.21 -27.02 5.04
CA VAL A 96 -10.98 -25.62 5.43
C VAL A 96 -11.61 -25.34 6.80
N LEU A 97 -12.86 -25.78 6.99
CA LEU A 97 -13.56 -25.64 8.28
C LEU A 97 -12.84 -26.43 9.39
N ARG A 98 -12.23 -27.57 9.06
CA ARG A 98 -11.42 -28.35 10.01
C ARG A 98 -10.17 -27.58 10.43
N ARG A 99 -9.45 -26.95 9.52
CA ARG A 99 -8.29 -26.11 9.83
C ARG A 99 -8.71 -24.89 10.66
N ILE A 100 -9.80 -24.22 10.30
CA ILE A 100 -10.35 -23.12 11.10
C ILE A 100 -10.60 -23.55 12.55
N GLN A 101 -11.21 -24.73 12.79
CA GLN A 101 -11.43 -25.24 14.14
C GLN A 101 -10.13 -25.54 14.92
N MET A 102 -9.06 -25.89 14.22
CA MET A 102 -7.76 -26.16 14.86
C MET A 102 -7.03 -24.89 15.26
N ASP A 103 -7.14 -23.84 14.45
CA ASP A 103 -6.39 -22.59 14.63
C ASP A 103 -7.14 -21.59 15.52
N PHE A 104 -8.48 -21.64 15.52
CA PHE A 104 -9.34 -20.75 16.32
C PHE A 104 -10.10 -21.57 17.37
N THR A 105 -9.41 -21.86 18.47
CA THR A 105 -9.91 -22.79 19.53
C THR A 105 -10.77 -22.12 20.59
N GLU A 106 -10.79 -20.79 20.66
CA GLU A 106 -11.59 -20.02 21.62
C GLU A 106 -13.08 -20.19 21.31
N GLU A 107 -13.91 -20.25 22.34
CA GLU A 107 -15.35 -20.56 22.25
C GLU A 107 -16.11 -19.53 21.38
N VAL A 108 -15.67 -18.28 21.37
CA VAL A 108 -16.24 -17.19 20.56
C VAL A 108 -16.12 -17.43 19.05
N TYR A 109 -15.21 -18.30 18.60
CA TYR A 109 -15.01 -18.67 17.19
C TYR A 109 -15.67 -20.01 16.83
N SER A 110 -16.83 -20.27 17.42
CA SER A 110 -17.57 -21.51 17.21
C SER A 110 -18.17 -21.63 15.83
N LEU A 111 -17.90 -22.74 15.12
CA LEU A 111 -18.57 -23.04 13.84
C LEU A 111 -20.08 -23.21 13.96
N ALA A 112 -20.59 -23.51 15.17
CA ALA A 112 -22.04 -23.55 15.40
C ALA A 112 -22.66 -22.15 15.30
N ALA A 113 -21.97 -21.11 15.80
CA ALA A 113 -22.41 -19.73 15.62
C ALA A 113 -22.38 -19.34 14.15
N LEU A 114 -21.32 -19.74 13.43
CA LEU A 114 -21.22 -19.52 11.98
C LEU A 114 -22.36 -20.21 11.22
N GLN A 115 -22.68 -21.47 11.55
CA GLN A 115 -23.79 -22.21 10.93
C GLN A 115 -25.12 -21.49 11.12
N MET A 116 -25.46 -21.11 12.35
CA MET A 116 -26.71 -20.39 12.64
C MET A 116 -26.82 -19.06 11.87
N LYS A 117 -25.74 -18.32 11.84
CA LYS A 117 -25.68 -17.04 11.10
C LYS A 117 -25.82 -17.28 9.61
N PHE A 118 -25.12 -18.27 9.05
CA PHE A 118 -25.17 -18.65 7.65
C PHE A 118 -26.58 -19.09 7.22
N GLU A 119 -27.22 -19.95 8.01
CA GLU A 119 -28.59 -20.41 7.74
C GLU A 119 -29.59 -19.25 7.66
N SER A 120 -29.37 -18.17 8.42
CA SER A 120 -30.22 -16.97 8.36
C SER A 120 -30.09 -16.18 7.03
N PHE A 121 -29.01 -16.39 6.28
CA PHE A 121 -28.81 -15.77 4.96
C PHE A 121 -29.25 -16.67 3.81
N CYS A 122 -29.38 -17.99 4.03
CA CYS A 122 -29.76 -18.92 3.00
C CYS A 122 -31.22 -18.72 2.56
N ARG A 123 -31.44 -18.69 1.25
CA ARG A 123 -32.77 -18.61 0.63
C ARG A 123 -32.95 -19.75 -0.37
N PRO A 124 -34.19 -20.24 -0.58
CA PRO A 124 -34.45 -21.22 -1.62
C PRO A 124 -34.03 -20.69 -3.01
N GLY A 125 -33.36 -21.55 -3.78
CA GLY A 125 -32.95 -21.20 -5.15
C GLY A 125 -31.57 -20.54 -5.28
N MET A 126 -30.85 -20.29 -4.17
CA MET A 126 -29.46 -19.81 -4.26
C MET A 126 -28.56 -20.81 -4.96
N THR A 127 -27.68 -20.30 -5.81
CA THR A 127 -26.57 -21.06 -6.43
C THR A 127 -25.53 -21.44 -5.40
N GLU A 128 -24.60 -22.31 -5.75
CA GLU A 128 -23.47 -22.70 -4.92
C GLU A 128 -22.57 -21.47 -4.59
N ASP A 129 -22.29 -20.65 -5.59
CA ASP A 129 -21.51 -19.40 -5.43
C ASP A 129 -22.21 -18.43 -4.47
N GLU A 130 -23.51 -18.21 -4.63
CA GLU A 130 -24.28 -17.33 -3.72
C GLU A 130 -24.28 -17.84 -2.28
N ARG A 131 -24.31 -19.17 -2.07
CA ARG A 131 -24.20 -19.76 -0.73
C ARG A 131 -22.79 -19.61 -0.15
N ALA A 132 -21.74 -19.76 -0.96
CA ALA A 132 -20.37 -19.54 -0.52
C ALA A 132 -20.12 -18.06 -0.13
N GLU A 133 -20.69 -17.11 -0.87
CA GLU A 133 -20.68 -15.70 -0.51
C GLU A 133 -21.45 -15.41 0.77
N ALA A 134 -22.62 -16.03 0.95
CA ALA A 134 -23.42 -15.90 2.16
C ALA A 134 -22.70 -16.46 3.39
N LEU A 135 -21.97 -17.57 3.26
CA LEU A 135 -21.13 -18.13 4.33
C LEU A 135 -20.00 -17.16 4.71
N THR A 136 -19.30 -16.60 3.72
CA THR A 136 -18.26 -15.59 3.97
C THR A 136 -18.82 -14.36 4.68
N LYS A 137 -19.97 -13.86 4.19
CA LYS A 137 -20.68 -12.72 4.81
C LYS A 137 -21.11 -13.01 6.25
N ALA A 138 -21.57 -14.25 6.54
CA ALA A 138 -21.92 -14.65 7.89
C ALA A 138 -20.72 -14.55 8.84
N ALA A 139 -19.53 -14.97 8.38
CA ALA A 139 -18.30 -14.85 9.18
C ALA A 139 -17.92 -13.37 9.39
N VAL A 140 -18.03 -12.52 8.37
CA VAL A 140 -17.76 -11.07 8.48
C VAL A 140 -18.67 -10.42 9.53
N GLU A 141 -19.97 -10.74 9.52
CA GLU A 141 -20.92 -10.17 10.48
C GLU A 141 -20.78 -10.67 11.92
N LEU A 142 -19.98 -11.71 12.15
CA LEU A 142 -19.59 -12.17 13.49
C LEU A 142 -18.37 -11.43 14.05
N THR A 143 -17.73 -10.59 13.26
CA THR A 143 -16.57 -9.79 13.70
C THR A 143 -17.03 -8.70 14.67
N THR A 144 -16.50 -8.72 15.88
CA THR A 144 -16.71 -7.71 16.92
C THR A 144 -15.39 -7.35 17.59
N ALA A 145 -15.41 -6.34 18.46
CA ALA A 145 -14.24 -5.97 19.26
C ALA A 145 -13.78 -7.13 20.17
N GLU A 146 -14.71 -7.94 20.67
CA GLU A 146 -14.45 -9.11 21.54
C GLU A 146 -14.05 -10.34 20.73
N ALA A 147 -14.38 -10.40 19.45
CA ALA A 147 -14.10 -11.52 18.56
C ALA A 147 -13.51 -11.07 17.19
N PRO A 148 -12.38 -10.35 17.19
CA PRO A 148 -11.82 -9.75 15.97
C PRO A 148 -11.28 -10.76 14.95
N LYS A 149 -10.90 -11.98 15.40
CA LYS A 149 -10.30 -12.99 14.50
C LYS A 149 -11.31 -13.61 13.51
N TRP A 150 -12.62 -13.30 13.62
CA TRP A 150 -13.57 -13.64 12.56
C TRP A 150 -13.21 -13.05 11.20
N GLU A 151 -12.47 -11.95 11.17
CA GLU A 151 -11.93 -11.41 9.92
C GLU A 151 -10.98 -12.38 9.20
N PHE A 152 -10.14 -13.11 9.94
CA PHE A 152 -9.26 -14.13 9.37
C PHE A 152 -10.03 -15.38 8.94
N ILE A 153 -11.06 -15.76 9.71
CA ILE A 153 -11.94 -16.88 9.33
C ILE A 153 -12.68 -16.54 8.03
N ALA A 154 -13.24 -15.34 7.93
CA ALA A 154 -13.90 -14.86 6.72
C ALA A 154 -12.93 -14.81 5.51
N ALA A 155 -11.68 -14.39 5.73
CA ALA A 155 -10.64 -14.41 4.69
C ALA A 155 -10.37 -15.83 4.17
N ARG A 156 -10.26 -16.83 5.04
CA ARG A 156 -10.06 -18.24 4.63
C ARG A 156 -11.22 -18.79 3.82
N LEU A 157 -12.45 -18.45 4.18
CA LEU A 157 -13.65 -18.84 3.43
C LEU A 157 -13.68 -18.16 2.04
N LEU A 158 -13.38 -16.85 1.99
CA LEU A 158 -13.27 -16.12 0.74
C LEU A 158 -12.18 -16.71 -0.15
N ASN A 159 -10.99 -16.96 0.40
CA ASN A 159 -9.87 -17.51 -0.35
C ASN A 159 -10.19 -18.90 -0.92
N HIS A 160 -10.85 -19.76 -0.15
CA HIS A 160 -11.28 -21.07 -0.61
C HIS A 160 -12.22 -20.97 -1.81
N SER A 161 -13.31 -20.22 -1.68
CA SER A 161 -14.26 -19.99 -2.77
C SER A 161 -13.60 -19.39 -4.01
N PHE A 162 -12.72 -18.40 -3.82
CA PHE A 162 -11.95 -17.79 -4.89
C PHE A 162 -11.06 -18.83 -5.60
N ARG A 163 -10.29 -19.62 -4.84
CA ARG A 163 -9.37 -20.63 -5.43
C ARG A 163 -10.10 -21.72 -6.21
N CYS A 164 -11.25 -22.17 -5.72
CA CYS A 164 -12.07 -23.14 -6.46
C CYS A 164 -12.50 -22.55 -7.81
N ARG A 165 -13.02 -21.32 -7.85
CA ARG A 165 -13.41 -20.63 -9.08
C ARG A 165 -12.22 -20.39 -10.02
N ASN A 166 -11.09 -19.94 -9.47
CA ASN A 166 -9.87 -19.70 -10.26
C ASN A 166 -9.33 -20.99 -10.89
N ALA A 167 -9.34 -22.11 -10.16
CA ALA A 167 -8.94 -23.41 -10.69
C ALA A 167 -9.85 -23.86 -11.84
N GLN A 168 -11.18 -23.74 -11.68
CA GLN A 168 -12.16 -24.07 -12.75
C GLN A 168 -11.96 -23.18 -13.99
N GLU A 169 -11.67 -21.90 -13.81
CA GLU A 169 -11.38 -20.99 -14.90
C GLU A 169 -10.15 -21.42 -15.72
N TRP A 170 -9.08 -21.85 -15.05
CA TRP A 170 -7.87 -22.31 -15.72
C TRP A 170 -8.04 -23.71 -16.34
N GLU A 171 -8.73 -24.62 -15.67
CA GLU A 171 -9.07 -25.93 -16.20
C GLU A 171 -9.91 -25.80 -17.48
N GLY A 172 -10.92 -24.93 -17.47
CA GLY A 172 -11.75 -24.63 -18.66
C GLY A 172 -10.96 -24.06 -19.84
N ARG A 173 -9.77 -23.49 -19.60
CA ARG A 173 -8.84 -23.00 -20.63
C ARG A 173 -7.81 -24.04 -21.06
N GLY A 174 -7.72 -25.18 -20.37
CA GLY A 174 -6.73 -26.23 -20.65
C GLY A 174 -5.28 -25.82 -20.31
N VAL A 175 -5.09 -24.92 -19.33
CA VAL A 175 -3.77 -24.42 -18.90
C VAL A 175 -3.52 -24.84 -17.46
N GLY A 176 -2.44 -25.61 -17.23
CA GLY A 176 -2.16 -26.20 -15.91
C GLY A 176 -1.02 -25.53 -15.12
N ASP A 177 0.09 -25.22 -15.78
CA ASP A 177 1.30 -24.69 -15.17
C ASP A 177 1.39 -23.15 -15.22
N LEU A 178 2.26 -22.59 -14.39
CA LEU A 178 2.46 -21.14 -14.32
C LEU A 178 2.94 -20.57 -15.66
N TYR A 179 3.88 -21.22 -16.34
CA TYR A 179 4.37 -20.74 -17.63
C TYR A 179 3.24 -20.62 -18.67
N GLY A 180 2.39 -21.63 -18.78
CA GLY A 180 1.23 -21.61 -19.67
C GLY A 180 0.25 -20.49 -19.32
N ARG A 181 0.01 -20.23 -18.00
CA ARG A 181 -0.83 -19.13 -17.53
C ARG A 181 -0.25 -17.78 -17.92
N LEU A 182 1.05 -17.54 -17.66
CA LEU A 182 1.72 -16.31 -18.05
C LEU A 182 1.67 -16.08 -19.55
N ARG A 183 1.92 -17.12 -20.36
CA ARG A 183 1.82 -17.05 -21.82
C ARG A 183 0.41 -16.67 -22.26
N TYR A 184 -0.61 -17.35 -21.72
CA TYR A 184 -2.01 -17.03 -22.03
C TYR A 184 -2.33 -15.56 -21.70
N LEU A 185 -1.94 -15.08 -20.51
CA LEU A 185 -2.19 -13.71 -20.09
C LEU A 185 -1.45 -12.69 -20.96
N THR A 186 -0.23 -13.01 -21.38
CA THR A 186 0.57 -12.19 -22.32
C THR A 186 -0.10 -12.11 -23.68
N ASP A 187 -0.55 -13.24 -24.24
CA ASP A 187 -1.27 -13.29 -25.52
C ASP A 187 -2.60 -12.50 -25.51
N LYS A 188 -3.21 -12.36 -24.31
CA LYS A 188 -4.41 -11.53 -24.10
C LYS A 188 -4.10 -10.05 -23.81
N GLY A 189 -2.83 -9.66 -23.74
CA GLY A 189 -2.39 -8.31 -23.41
C GLY A 189 -2.70 -7.90 -21.96
N LEU A 190 -2.81 -8.87 -21.04
CA LEU A 190 -3.05 -8.67 -19.61
C LEU A 190 -1.76 -8.73 -18.81
N TYR A 191 -0.74 -9.41 -19.32
CA TYR A 191 0.60 -9.53 -18.74
C TYR A 191 1.63 -8.93 -19.70
N GLY A 192 2.72 -8.37 -19.16
CA GLY A 192 3.79 -7.80 -19.96
C GLY A 192 4.62 -8.90 -20.64
N ASP A 193 4.84 -8.77 -21.95
CA ASP A 193 5.64 -9.69 -22.77
C ASP A 193 7.11 -9.72 -22.34
N TYR A 194 7.59 -8.65 -21.74
CA TYR A 194 8.95 -8.50 -21.22
C TYR A 194 9.32 -9.55 -20.16
N ILE A 195 8.36 -10.07 -19.38
CA ILE A 195 8.65 -11.14 -18.41
C ILE A 195 9.08 -12.42 -19.14
N LEU A 196 8.31 -12.87 -20.11
CA LEU A 196 8.65 -14.06 -20.92
C LEU A 196 9.86 -13.85 -21.84
N ALA A 197 10.21 -12.60 -22.14
CA ALA A 197 11.44 -12.26 -22.85
C ALA A 197 12.70 -12.35 -21.99
N HIS A 198 12.57 -12.17 -20.67
CA HIS A 198 13.71 -12.18 -19.72
C HIS A 198 13.92 -13.52 -19.03
N TYR A 199 12.87 -14.34 -18.88
CA TYR A 199 12.92 -15.61 -18.16
C TYR A 199 12.67 -16.79 -19.08
N THR A 200 13.49 -17.85 -18.93
CA THR A 200 13.28 -19.11 -19.63
C THR A 200 12.11 -19.90 -19.02
N HIS A 201 11.64 -20.92 -19.73
CA HIS A 201 10.61 -21.82 -19.22
C HIS A 201 11.04 -22.51 -17.92
N GLU A 202 12.31 -22.94 -17.86
CA GLU A 202 12.88 -23.60 -16.67
C GLU A 202 12.96 -22.67 -15.46
N GLU A 203 13.28 -21.39 -15.68
CA GLU A 203 13.31 -20.39 -14.61
C GLU A 203 11.90 -20.10 -14.08
N ILE A 204 10.89 -20.03 -14.94
CA ILE A 204 9.49 -19.86 -14.52
C ILE A 204 8.99 -21.11 -13.77
N ALA A 205 9.35 -22.32 -14.22
CA ALA A 205 9.03 -23.54 -13.49
C ALA A 205 9.70 -23.57 -12.08
N MET A 206 10.97 -23.17 -12.00
CA MET A 206 11.65 -23.02 -10.71
C MET A 206 10.96 -21.97 -9.82
N ALA A 207 10.49 -20.87 -10.40
CA ALA A 207 9.77 -19.84 -9.65
C ALA A 207 8.41 -20.35 -9.14
N GLU A 208 7.73 -21.23 -9.89
CA GLU A 208 6.48 -21.87 -9.45
C GLU A 208 6.67 -22.68 -8.16
N ASP A 209 7.84 -23.32 -7.97
CA ASP A 209 8.19 -24.06 -6.76
C ASP A 209 8.35 -23.13 -5.52
N PHE A 210 8.48 -21.82 -5.70
CA PHE A 210 8.54 -20.85 -4.59
C PHE A 210 7.17 -20.54 -4.00
N LEU A 211 6.09 -20.82 -4.73
CA LEU A 211 4.72 -20.51 -4.31
C LEU A 211 4.38 -21.22 -2.99
N CYS A 212 3.95 -20.44 -2.02
CA CYS A 212 3.52 -20.90 -0.70
C CYS A 212 2.06 -20.48 -0.45
N PRO A 213 1.08 -21.29 -0.88
CA PRO A 213 -0.34 -20.96 -0.78
C PRO A 213 -0.84 -20.73 0.65
N GLU A 214 -0.17 -21.31 1.64
CA GLU A 214 -0.50 -21.16 3.07
C GLU A 214 -0.32 -19.73 3.56
N ARG A 215 0.50 -18.92 2.89
CA ARG A 215 0.69 -17.49 3.21
C ARG A 215 -0.56 -16.65 2.95
N ASP A 216 -1.51 -17.16 2.18
CA ASP A 216 -2.82 -16.50 2.01
C ASP A 216 -3.63 -16.48 3.32
N GLU A 217 -3.28 -17.31 4.31
CA GLU A 217 -3.89 -17.32 5.64
C GLU A 217 -3.50 -16.12 6.52
N LEU A 218 -2.49 -15.34 6.09
CA LEU A 218 -2.08 -14.09 6.74
C LEU A 218 -3.05 -12.93 6.48
N PHE A 219 -3.89 -13.02 5.44
CA PHE A 219 -4.83 -11.95 5.10
C PHE A 219 -6.00 -11.86 6.07
N THR A 220 -6.41 -10.62 6.36
CA THR A 220 -7.76 -10.32 6.83
C THR A 220 -8.75 -10.36 5.66
N TYR A 221 -10.05 -10.45 5.95
CA TYR A 221 -11.08 -10.43 4.90
C TYR A 221 -11.00 -9.15 4.05
N SER A 222 -10.93 -7.99 4.70
CA SER A 222 -10.85 -6.69 4.03
C SER A 222 -9.59 -6.57 3.16
N GLY A 223 -8.46 -7.08 3.64
CA GLY A 223 -7.21 -7.10 2.89
C GLY A 223 -7.28 -8.00 1.65
N LEU A 224 -7.78 -9.22 1.79
CA LEU A 224 -7.91 -10.15 0.67
C LEU A 224 -8.94 -9.67 -0.36
N ASP A 225 -10.11 -9.21 0.09
CA ASP A 225 -11.17 -8.69 -0.80
C ASP A 225 -10.67 -7.50 -1.63
N LEU A 226 -9.95 -6.57 -1.00
CA LEU A 226 -9.33 -5.45 -1.68
C LEU A 226 -8.30 -5.91 -2.72
N LEU A 227 -7.46 -6.89 -2.36
CA LEU A 227 -6.43 -7.43 -3.24
C LEU A 227 -7.05 -8.10 -4.47
N LEU A 228 -8.05 -8.94 -4.29
CA LEU A 228 -8.76 -9.62 -5.37
C LEU A 228 -9.51 -8.66 -6.30
N LYS A 229 -10.03 -7.54 -5.76
CA LYS A 229 -10.78 -6.53 -6.54
C LYS A 229 -9.89 -5.55 -7.29
N ARG A 230 -8.69 -5.24 -6.81
CA ARG A 230 -7.90 -4.10 -7.31
C ARG A 230 -6.48 -4.44 -7.78
N TYR A 231 -5.86 -5.48 -7.25
CA TYR A 231 -4.42 -5.73 -7.47
C TYR A 231 -4.14 -6.91 -8.41
N VAL A 232 -4.84 -8.03 -8.24
CA VAL A 232 -4.65 -9.20 -9.10
C VAL A 232 -5.06 -8.92 -10.55
N ILE A 233 -4.48 -9.64 -11.47
CA ILE A 233 -4.88 -9.58 -12.88
C ILE A 233 -6.28 -10.16 -13.04
N GLN A 234 -7.12 -9.43 -13.75
CA GLN A 234 -8.50 -9.79 -14.03
C GLN A 234 -8.76 -9.88 -15.53
N SER A 235 -9.73 -10.70 -15.91
CA SER A 235 -10.28 -10.69 -17.26
C SER A 235 -11.01 -9.36 -17.56
N ARG A 236 -11.38 -9.14 -18.83
CA ARG A 236 -12.20 -7.98 -19.23
C ARG A 236 -13.58 -7.95 -18.55
N SER A 237 -14.08 -9.10 -18.12
CA SER A 237 -15.31 -9.24 -17.32
C SER A 237 -15.07 -9.15 -15.81
N ARG A 238 -13.89 -8.70 -15.38
CA ARG A 238 -13.48 -8.54 -13.98
C ARG A 238 -13.41 -9.82 -13.15
N VAL A 239 -13.22 -10.97 -13.81
CA VAL A 239 -12.95 -12.23 -13.13
C VAL A 239 -11.46 -12.28 -12.81
N PRO A 240 -11.07 -12.49 -11.54
CA PRO A 240 -9.66 -12.64 -11.16
C PRO A 240 -9.04 -13.89 -11.78
N LEU A 241 -7.92 -13.72 -12.46
CA LEU A 241 -7.17 -14.80 -13.17
C LEU A 241 -5.85 -15.15 -12.48
N GLU A 242 -5.51 -14.48 -11.40
CA GLU A 242 -4.25 -14.61 -10.68
C GLU A 242 -4.54 -14.79 -9.20
N THR A 243 -3.86 -15.72 -8.55
CA THR A 243 -3.91 -15.86 -7.10
C THR A 243 -3.05 -14.80 -6.41
N PRO A 244 -3.26 -14.51 -5.09
CA PRO A 244 -2.39 -13.60 -4.35
C PRO A 244 -0.92 -13.99 -4.42
N GLN A 245 -0.61 -15.29 -4.32
CA GLN A 245 0.76 -15.77 -4.37
C GLN A 245 1.38 -15.63 -5.77
N GLU A 246 0.62 -15.90 -6.84
CA GLU A 246 1.07 -15.65 -8.23
C GLU A 246 1.29 -14.15 -8.47
N MET A 247 0.47 -13.26 -7.88
CA MET A 247 0.68 -11.83 -7.93
C MET A 247 2.02 -11.42 -7.31
N PHE A 248 2.31 -11.86 -6.08
CA PHE A 248 3.59 -11.57 -5.42
C PHE A 248 4.77 -12.11 -6.20
N LEU A 249 4.65 -13.32 -6.76
CA LEU A 249 5.69 -13.91 -7.58
C LEU A 249 5.91 -13.12 -8.88
N GLY A 250 4.84 -12.70 -9.55
CA GLY A 250 4.95 -11.88 -10.75
C GLY A 250 5.61 -10.52 -10.51
N ILE A 251 5.34 -9.89 -9.35
CA ILE A 251 6.03 -8.68 -8.92
C ILE A 251 7.52 -8.97 -8.67
N ALA A 252 7.84 -10.07 -7.99
CA ALA A 252 9.22 -10.48 -7.72
C ALA A 252 10.01 -10.76 -9.00
N LEU A 253 9.41 -11.45 -9.98
CA LEU A 253 9.98 -11.65 -11.30
C LEU A 253 10.28 -10.33 -12.00
N HIS A 254 9.34 -9.37 -11.95
CA HIS A 254 9.54 -8.05 -12.53
C HIS A 254 10.73 -7.33 -11.88
N LEU A 255 10.74 -7.24 -10.55
CA LEU A 255 11.78 -6.52 -9.81
C LEU A 255 13.18 -7.12 -9.96
N ALA A 256 13.29 -8.41 -10.27
CA ALA A 256 14.55 -9.10 -10.42
C ALA A 256 15.08 -9.17 -11.87
N MET A 257 14.40 -8.58 -12.86
CA MET A 257 14.80 -8.69 -14.28
C MET A 257 16.22 -8.20 -14.56
N ASN A 258 16.67 -7.16 -13.87
CA ASN A 258 18.00 -6.56 -14.06
C ASN A 258 19.08 -7.22 -13.18
N GLU A 259 18.73 -8.24 -12.39
CA GLU A 259 19.72 -8.95 -11.57
C GLU A 259 20.56 -9.90 -12.44
N GLY A 260 21.83 -10.02 -12.06
CA GLY A 260 22.80 -10.83 -12.80
C GLY A 260 22.68 -12.34 -12.56
N SER A 261 23.79 -12.99 -12.21
CA SER A 261 23.89 -14.45 -12.09
C SER A 261 23.03 -15.08 -10.99
N ASP A 262 22.65 -14.32 -9.94
CA ASP A 262 21.77 -14.77 -8.84
C ASP A 262 20.32 -14.27 -9.00
N ARG A 263 19.88 -14.05 -10.22
CA ARG A 263 18.54 -13.53 -10.50
C ARG A 263 17.41 -14.31 -9.81
N MET A 264 17.46 -15.63 -9.87
CA MET A 264 16.45 -16.47 -9.23
C MET A 264 16.51 -16.45 -7.70
N GLY A 265 17.68 -16.25 -7.12
CA GLY A 265 17.86 -15.99 -5.69
C GLY A 265 17.16 -14.68 -5.28
N TRP A 266 17.29 -13.62 -6.09
CA TRP A 266 16.59 -12.35 -5.85
C TRP A 266 15.07 -12.47 -6.07
N VAL A 267 14.61 -13.20 -7.09
CA VAL A 267 13.18 -13.51 -7.25
C VAL A 267 12.62 -14.12 -5.96
N LYS A 268 13.32 -15.13 -5.40
CA LYS A 268 12.88 -15.76 -4.16
C LYS A 268 12.87 -14.79 -2.97
N ARG A 269 13.90 -13.96 -2.82
CA ARG A 269 13.97 -12.95 -1.73
C ARG A 269 12.83 -11.93 -1.83
N PHE A 270 12.60 -11.37 -3.01
CA PHE A 270 11.49 -10.42 -3.24
C PHE A 270 10.13 -11.06 -3.00
N TYR A 271 9.93 -12.31 -3.50
CA TYR A 271 8.70 -13.05 -3.26
C TYR A 271 8.48 -13.31 -1.76
N ASP A 272 9.50 -13.82 -1.05
CA ASP A 272 9.39 -14.12 0.37
C ASP A 272 9.04 -12.86 1.19
N MET A 273 9.72 -11.75 0.94
CA MET A 273 9.51 -10.46 1.60
C MET A 273 8.08 -9.93 1.42
N LEU A 274 7.56 -9.99 0.18
CA LEU A 274 6.22 -9.50 -0.14
C LEU A 274 5.13 -10.44 0.36
N SER A 275 5.27 -11.75 0.10
CA SER A 275 4.24 -12.74 0.41
C SER A 275 4.11 -13.05 1.91
N ARG A 276 5.15 -12.81 2.72
CA ARG A 276 5.09 -12.85 4.19
C ARG A 276 4.54 -11.56 4.80
N MET A 277 4.19 -10.57 3.96
CA MET A 277 3.73 -9.24 4.41
C MET A 277 4.73 -8.52 5.33
N GLU A 278 6.01 -8.73 5.09
CA GLU A 278 7.09 -8.07 5.82
C GLU A 278 7.36 -6.67 5.28
N VAL A 279 7.16 -6.50 3.97
CA VAL A 279 7.28 -5.22 3.27
C VAL A 279 6.11 -5.05 2.31
N THR A 280 5.60 -3.84 2.24
CA THR A 280 4.63 -3.42 1.23
C THR A 280 5.28 -2.41 0.29
N MET A 281 5.13 -2.60 -1.03
CA MET A 281 5.55 -1.64 -2.05
C MET A 281 4.43 -0.64 -2.34
N ALA A 282 4.75 0.45 -3.02
CA ALA A 282 3.76 1.42 -3.47
C ALA A 282 2.62 0.76 -4.26
N THR A 283 1.39 1.28 -4.14
CA THR A 283 0.21 0.74 -4.83
C THR A 283 0.45 0.49 -6.33
N PRO A 284 1.07 1.41 -7.11
CA PRO A 284 1.35 1.13 -8.53
C PRO A 284 2.34 -0.02 -8.73
N THR A 285 3.35 -0.17 -7.89
CA THR A 285 4.27 -1.32 -7.95
C THR A 285 3.50 -2.62 -7.75
N MET A 286 2.65 -2.70 -6.72
CA MET A 286 1.87 -3.90 -6.41
C MET A 286 0.84 -4.22 -7.51
N SER A 287 0.25 -3.21 -8.15
CA SER A 287 -0.80 -3.39 -9.13
C SER A 287 -0.31 -3.53 -10.57
N ASN A 288 0.80 -2.87 -10.94
CA ASN A 288 1.24 -2.71 -12.33
C ASN A 288 2.52 -3.47 -12.69
N ALA A 289 3.42 -3.75 -11.74
CA ALA A 289 4.54 -4.65 -12.00
C ALA A 289 3.99 -5.94 -12.64
N ARG A 290 4.62 -6.45 -13.69
CA ARG A 290 4.14 -7.54 -14.55
C ARG A 290 3.07 -7.21 -15.60
N LYS A 291 2.44 -6.05 -15.58
CA LYS A 291 1.46 -5.64 -16.62
C LYS A 291 2.14 -4.89 -17.78
N PRO A 292 1.49 -4.77 -18.93
CA PRO A 292 2.09 -4.11 -20.11
C PRO A 292 2.55 -2.67 -19.85
N TYR A 293 1.78 -1.91 -19.05
CA TYR A 293 2.11 -0.54 -18.65
C TYR A 293 2.49 -0.54 -17.17
N HIS A 294 3.74 -0.93 -16.90
CA HIS A 294 4.30 -1.13 -15.55
C HIS A 294 4.80 0.19 -14.94
N GLN A 295 3.94 1.18 -14.85
CA GLN A 295 4.24 2.40 -14.08
C GLN A 295 4.20 2.04 -12.58
N LEU A 296 5.34 2.20 -11.87
CA LEU A 296 5.56 1.68 -10.52
C LEU A 296 5.51 2.73 -9.42
N SER A 297 5.58 4.03 -9.79
CA SER A 297 5.70 5.13 -8.84
C SER A 297 4.33 5.69 -8.45
N SER A 298 4.12 5.94 -7.15
CA SER A 298 2.81 6.41 -6.66
C SER A 298 2.60 7.91 -6.80
N CYS A 299 3.67 8.70 -6.74
CA CYS A 299 3.58 10.15 -6.68
C CYS A 299 4.61 10.84 -7.56
N PHE A 300 4.19 12.01 -8.07
CA PHE A 300 5.02 12.91 -8.89
C PHE A 300 4.87 14.33 -8.37
N VAL A 301 5.87 15.19 -8.61
CA VAL A 301 5.80 16.59 -8.22
C VAL A 301 6.26 17.48 -9.37
N ASP A 302 5.47 18.53 -9.65
CA ASP A 302 5.74 19.50 -10.73
C ASP A 302 5.73 20.93 -10.20
N THR A 303 6.60 21.77 -10.79
CA THR A 303 6.65 23.21 -10.55
C THR A 303 5.94 23.92 -11.69
N VAL A 304 4.81 24.54 -11.42
CA VAL A 304 3.99 25.23 -12.42
C VAL A 304 4.61 26.59 -12.74
N PRO A 305 5.10 26.82 -13.99
CA PRO A 305 5.68 28.11 -14.37
C PRO A 305 4.59 29.16 -14.63
N ASP A 306 4.94 30.45 -14.49
CA ASP A 306 4.03 31.58 -14.69
C ASP A 306 3.87 31.92 -16.19
N SER A 307 3.40 30.97 -16.97
CA SER A 307 3.08 31.19 -18.40
C SER A 307 1.90 30.29 -18.81
N LEU A 308 1.15 30.73 -19.83
CA LEU A 308 0.00 29.95 -20.33
C LEU A 308 0.43 28.55 -20.77
N ASP A 309 1.45 28.45 -21.59
CA ASP A 309 1.97 27.19 -22.12
C ASP A 309 2.49 26.26 -20.98
N GLY A 310 3.16 26.89 -19.99
CA GLY A 310 3.67 26.14 -18.83
C GLY A 310 2.56 25.59 -17.95
N ILE A 311 1.53 26.40 -17.66
CA ILE A 311 0.38 25.96 -16.85
C ILE A 311 -0.35 24.80 -17.54
N TYR A 312 -0.66 24.94 -18.84
CA TYR A 312 -1.34 23.87 -19.58
C TYR A 312 -0.47 22.63 -19.78
N ARG A 313 0.86 22.79 -19.89
CA ARG A 313 1.78 21.64 -19.90
C ARG A 313 1.73 20.88 -18.56
N SER A 314 1.73 21.60 -17.45
CA SER A 314 1.58 20.96 -16.12
C SER A 314 0.25 20.22 -15.97
N LEU A 315 -0.84 20.75 -16.55
CA LEU A 315 -2.14 20.04 -16.59
C LEU A 315 -2.08 18.78 -17.47
N ASP A 316 -1.46 18.86 -18.66
CA ASP A 316 -1.26 17.69 -19.53
C ASP A 316 -0.38 16.64 -18.87
N ASN A 317 0.71 17.05 -18.22
CA ASN A 317 1.56 16.17 -17.44
C ASN A 317 0.76 15.46 -16.32
N PHE A 318 -0.05 16.21 -15.58
CA PHE A 318 -0.91 15.64 -14.54
C PHE A 318 -1.91 14.62 -15.11
N ALA A 319 -2.57 14.93 -16.22
CA ALA A 319 -3.50 14.01 -16.87
C ALA A 319 -2.80 12.69 -17.28
N LYS A 320 -1.59 12.78 -17.86
CA LYS A 320 -0.79 11.60 -18.24
C LYS A 320 -0.35 10.78 -17.04
N VAL A 321 0.09 11.42 -15.96
CA VAL A 321 0.47 10.76 -14.71
C VAL A 321 -0.74 10.05 -14.09
N SER A 322 -1.89 10.75 -13.99
CA SER A 322 -3.13 10.20 -13.44
C SER A 322 -3.59 8.97 -14.21
N LYS A 323 -3.60 9.04 -15.54
CA LYS A 323 -3.96 7.91 -16.43
C LYS A 323 -3.22 6.61 -16.08
N PHE A 324 -1.96 6.69 -15.63
CA PHE A 324 -1.15 5.52 -15.28
C PHE A 324 -1.05 5.26 -13.77
N GLY A 325 -1.94 5.84 -12.98
CA GLY A 325 -2.09 5.51 -11.56
C GLY A 325 -1.25 6.34 -10.59
N GLY A 326 -0.58 7.41 -11.07
CA GLY A 326 0.20 8.31 -10.23
C GLY A 326 -0.64 9.45 -9.63
N GLY A 327 -0.39 9.82 -8.38
CA GLY A 327 -0.85 11.07 -7.77
C GLY A 327 0.15 12.19 -8.02
N MET A 328 -0.26 13.46 -7.85
CA MET A 328 0.62 14.60 -8.15
C MET A 328 0.60 15.67 -7.06
N GLY A 329 1.75 16.27 -6.77
CA GLY A 329 1.90 17.54 -6.09
C GLY A 329 2.23 18.65 -7.11
N MET A 330 1.54 19.77 -7.06
CA MET A 330 1.73 20.88 -7.99
C MET A 330 2.02 22.17 -7.23
N TYR A 331 3.18 22.76 -7.46
CA TYR A 331 3.58 24.02 -6.84
C TYR A 331 3.15 25.20 -7.67
N PHE A 332 2.25 26.03 -7.12
CA PHE A 332 1.70 27.24 -7.76
C PHE A 332 2.33 28.55 -7.28
N GLY A 333 3.33 28.50 -6.41
CA GLY A 333 3.95 29.69 -5.81
C GLY A 333 4.66 30.60 -6.82
N LYS A 334 4.98 30.13 -8.04
CA LYS A 334 5.53 30.96 -9.11
C LYS A 334 4.47 31.72 -9.91
N VAL A 335 3.21 31.26 -9.88
CA VAL A 335 2.12 31.82 -10.69
C VAL A 335 1.64 33.14 -10.10
N ARG A 336 1.51 34.17 -10.94
CA ARG A 336 1.08 35.50 -10.52
C ARG A 336 -0.29 35.54 -9.89
N ALA A 337 -0.45 36.40 -8.89
CA ALA A 337 -1.68 36.57 -8.14
C ALA A 337 -2.77 37.30 -8.96
N ALA A 338 -4.00 37.20 -8.49
CA ALA A 338 -5.16 37.92 -9.03
C ALA A 338 -4.90 39.45 -8.97
N GLY A 339 -5.35 40.14 -10.03
CA GLY A 339 -5.14 41.58 -10.16
C GLY A 339 -3.76 42.00 -10.65
N SER A 340 -2.82 41.08 -10.84
CA SER A 340 -1.50 41.38 -11.40
C SER A 340 -1.56 41.75 -12.90
N THR A 341 -0.44 42.21 -13.42
CA THR A 341 -0.31 42.73 -14.80
C THR A 341 -0.15 41.58 -15.80
N ILE A 342 -0.83 41.69 -16.95
CA ILE A 342 -0.58 40.88 -18.13
C ILE A 342 -0.33 41.81 -19.32
N ARG A 343 0.83 41.72 -19.97
CA ARG A 343 1.21 42.53 -21.10
C ARG A 343 1.05 44.05 -20.85
N GLY A 344 1.34 44.51 -19.62
CA GLY A 344 1.19 45.88 -19.20
C GLY A 344 -0.21 46.31 -18.77
N PHE A 345 -1.23 45.46 -18.93
CA PHE A 345 -2.58 45.76 -18.46
C PHE A 345 -2.73 45.37 -16.99
N GLN A 346 -2.92 46.35 -16.10
CA GLN A 346 -3.16 46.12 -14.69
C GLN A 346 -4.51 45.46 -14.46
N GLY A 347 -4.60 44.60 -13.43
CA GLY A 347 -5.82 43.91 -13.07
C GLY A 347 -6.23 42.76 -13.97
N ALA A 348 -5.43 42.42 -14.99
CA ALA A 348 -5.78 41.45 -16.01
C ALA A 348 -5.61 39.99 -15.54
N ALA A 349 -4.76 39.70 -14.56
CA ALA A 349 -4.50 38.35 -14.08
C ALA A 349 -5.67 37.82 -13.22
N GLY A 350 -6.06 36.58 -13.48
CA GLY A 350 -7.14 35.93 -12.76
C GLY A 350 -6.72 35.24 -11.45
N GLY A 351 -5.41 35.16 -11.18
CA GLY A 351 -4.83 34.51 -10.02
C GLY A 351 -4.83 32.98 -10.07
N VAL A 352 -4.25 32.36 -9.03
CA VAL A 352 -4.04 30.91 -8.97
C VAL A 352 -5.33 30.08 -8.88
N ILE A 353 -6.39 30.63 -8.27
CA ILE A 353 -7.64 29.89 -8.02
C ILE A 353 -8.29 29.39 -9.32
N ARG A 354 -8.29 30.22 -10.37
CA ARG A 354 -8.85 29.84 -11.67
C ARG A 354 -8.10 28.68 -12.33
N TRP A 355 -6.79 28.64 -12.17
CA TRP A 355 -5.95 27.56 -12.69
C TRP A 355 -6.11 26.28 -11.87
N ILE A 356 -6.22 26.39 -10.54
CA ILE A 356 -6.46 25.26 -9.65
C ILE A 356 -7.82 24.60 -9.94
N ARG A 357 -8.82 25.34 -10.39
CA ARG A 357 -10.08 24.74 -10.85
C ARG A 357 -9.90 23.83 -12.06
N LEU A 358 -9.05 24.18 -13.01
CA LEU A 358 -8.74 23.29 -14.13
C LEU A 358 -8.00 22.03 -13.66
N VAL A 359 -7.15 22.14 -12.63
CA VAL A 359 -6.53 20.97 -11.99
C VAL A 359 -7.61 20.08 -11.37
N ASN A 360 -8.58 20.67 -10.66
CA ASN A 360 -9.74 19.94 -10.08
C ASN A 360 -10.53 19.19 -11.14
N ASP A 361 -10.89 19.87 -12.22
CA ASP A 361 -11.67 19.28 -13.32
C ASP A 361 -10.87 18.17 -14.03
N THR A 362 -9.55 18.34 -14.16
CA THR A 362 -8.66 17.29 -14.68
C THR A 362 -8.60 16.08 -13.77
N ALA A 363 -8.53 16.28 -12.43
CA ALA A 363 -8.54 15.20 -11.47
C ALA A 363 -9.81 14.35 -11.55
N VAL A 364 -10.97 15.02 -11.74
CA VAL A 364 -12.27 14.35 -11.92
C VAL A 364 -12.38 13.66 -13.28
N ALA A 365 -11.83 14.27 -14.34
CA ALA A 365 -11.95 13.77 -15.72
C ALA A 365 -11.02 12.57 -16.02
N VAL A 366 -9.89 12.45 -15.35
CA VAL A 366 -8.87 11.43 -15.63
C VAL A 366 -8.64 10.52 -14.42
N ASP A 367 -9.36 9.41 -14.41
CA ASP A 367 -9.22 8.37 -13.38
C ASP A 367 -7.89 7.65 -13.45
N GLN A 368 -7.40 7.20 -12.29
CA GLN A 368 -6.24 6.32 -12.17
C GLN A 368 -6.59 4.89 -12.61
N LEU A 369 -6.29 4.56 -13.86
CA LEU A 369 -6.55 3.23 -14.47
C LEU A 369 -8.02 2.78 -14.40
N GLY A 370 -8.98 3.68 -14.21
CA GLY A 370 -10.38 3.34 -13.98
C GLY A 370 -10.68 2.64 -12.65
N MET A 371 -9.71 2.67 -11.70
CA MET A 371 -9.79 1.97 -10.40
C MET A 371 -9.82 2.94 -9.22
N ARG A 372 -9.31 4.16 -9.38
CA ARG A 372 -9.26 5.23 -8.38
C ARG A 372 -9.52 6.56 -9.05
N GLN A 373 -10.10 7.50 -8.32
CA GLN A 373 -10.19 8.89 -8.77
C GLN A 373 -8.81 9.54 -8.86
N GLY A 374 -8.60 10.44 -9.82
CA GLY A 374 -7.41 11.26 -9.90
C GLY A 374 -7.23 12.06 -8.60
N ALA A 375 -6.00 12.19 -8.13
CA ALA A 375 -5.71 12.85 -6.87
C ALA A 375 -4.49 13.78 -7.00
N VAL A 376 -4.62 15.01 -6.48
CA VAL A 376 -3.60 16.06 -6.60
C VAL A 376 -3.58 16.97 -5.39
N ALA A 377 -2.38 17.25 -4.87
CA ALA A 377 -2.17 18.32 -3.92
C ALA A 377 -1.67 19.59 -4.64
N VAL A 378 -2.20 20.73 -4.25
CA VAL A 378 -1.80 22.03 -4.78
C VAL A 378 -1.14 22.86 -3.68
N TYR A 379 0.04 23.37 -3.94
CA TYR A 379 0.88 24.03 -2.95
C TYR A 379 1.01 25.51 -3.25
N LEU A 380 0.87 26.34 -2.21
CA LEU A 380 1.02 27.80 -2.30
C LEU A 380 1.81 28.32 -1.09
N ASP A 381 2.63 29.34 -1.31
CA ASP A 381 3.39 29.98 -0.23
C ASP A 381 2.50 30.80 0.70
N ALA A 382 2.83 30.79 2.00
CA ALA A 382 2.14 31.55 3.03
C ALA A 382 2.12 33.06 2.80
N TRP A 383 3.00 33.59 1.96
CA TRP A 383 3.13 35.00 1.62
C TRP A 383 2.48 35.37 0.27
N HIS A 384 1.90 34.39 -0.46
CA HIS A 384 1.27 34.65 -1.76
C HIS A 384 -0.02 35.46 -1.60
N ARG A 385 -0.28 36.45 -2.46
CA ARG A 385 -1.44 37.36 -2.35
C ARG A 385 -2.79 36.67 -2.40
N ASP A 386 -2.92 35.56 -3.09
CA ASP A 386 -4.15 34.77 -3.22
C ASP A 386 -4.35 33.76 -2.07
N LEU A 387 -3.50 33.74 -1.04
CA LEU A 387 -3.57 32.77 0.04
C LEU A 387 -4.92 32.74 0.77
N PRO A 388 -5.58 33.86 1.12
CA PRO A 388 -6.87 33.81 1.79
C PRO A 388 -7.97 33.11 0.99
N GLU A 389 -8.02 33.30 -0.32
CA GLU A 389 -8.93 32.64 -1.25
C GLU A 389 -8.56 31.16 -1.43
N PHE A 390 -7.25 30.86 -1.50
CA PHE A 390 -6.73 29.50 -1.57
C PHE A 390 -7.13 28.64 -0.35
N LEU A 391 -7.08 29.19 0.85
CA LEU A 391 -7.51 28.53 2.09
C LEU A 391 -9.00 28.19 2.15
N GLN A 392 -9.81 28.79 1.26
CA GLN A 392 -11.24 28.57 1.16
C GLN A 392 -11.66 27.65 0.01
N LEU A 393 -10.72 27.07 -0.74
CA LEU A 393 -11.00 26.25 -1.92
C LEU A 393 -12.00 25.12 -1.66
N ARG A 394 -11.95 24.49 -0.50
CA ARG A 394 -12.78 23.32 -0.15
C ARG A 394 -13.89 23.62 0.85
N THR A 395 -13.94 24.81 1.43
CA THR A 395 -14.97 25.16 2.41
C THR A 395 -16.35 25.30 1.76
N ASN A 396 -17.42 24.97 2.50
CA ASN A 396 -18.79 24.92 1.98
C ASN A 396 -19.46 26.29 1.79
N ASN A 397 -18.76 27.39 2.07
CA ASN A 397 -19.29 28.75 1.96
C ASN A 397 -18.55 29.55 0.88
N GLY A 398 -19.26 30.52 0.30
CA GLY A 398 -18.71 31.43 -0.72
C GLY A 398 -19.20 31.13 -2.14
N ASP A 399 -18.54 31.72 -3.14
CA ASP A 399 -18.87 31.54 -4.56
C ASP A 399 -18.35 30.19 -5.08
N ASP A 400 -19.23 29.33 -5.59
CA ASP A 400 -18.89 28.02 -6.16
C ASP A 400 -17.90 28.10 -7.32
N ARG A 401 -17.85 29.24 -8.03
CA ARG A 401 -16.86 29.48 -9.07
C ARG A 401 -15.43 29.63 -8.55
N MET A 402 -15.27 29.77 -7.24
CA MET A 402 -13.97 29.86 -6.54
C MET A 402 -13.64 28.58 -5.77
N LYS A 403 -14.39 27.48 -5.98
CA LYS A 403 -14.22 26.20 -5.29
C LYS A 403 -13.52 25.17 -6.15
N ALA A 404 -12.79 24.28 -5.45
CA ALA A 404 -12.11 23.11 -6.01
C ALA A 404 -12.10 22.04 -4.91
N HIS A 405 -13.10 21.16 -4.91
CA HIS A 405 -13.34 20.21 -3.81
C HIS A 405 -12.49 18.93 -3.92
N ASP A 406 -12.01 18.59 -5.13
CA ASP A 406 -11.28 17.36 -5.43
C ASP A 406 -9.76 17.53 -5.41
N VAL A 407 -9.27 18.73 -5.07
CA VAL A 407 -7.84 18.99 -4.83
C VAL A 407 -7.54 19.10 -3.34
N PHE A 408 -6.30 18.83 -2.96
CA PHE A 408 -5.82 18.95 -1.58
C PHE A 408 -4.90 20.18 -1.46
N PRO A 409 -5.38 21.32 -0.91
CA PRO A 409 -4.55 22.48 -0.70
C PRO A 409 -3.50 22.24 0.39
N ALA A 410 -2.30 22.78 0.17
CA ALA A 410 -1.18 22.76 1.09
C ALA A 410 -0.48 24.13 1.11
N VAL A 411 -0.02 24.55 2.28
CA VAL A 411 0.66 25.85 2.46
C VAL A 411 2.12 25.66 2.83
N CYS A 412 3.00 26.32 2.08
CA CYS A 412 4.44 26.35 2.33
C CYS A 412 4.77 27.49 3.28
N TYR A 413 5.17 27.17 4.52
CA TYR A 413 5.46 28.13 5.57
C TYR A 413 6.97 28.36 5.70
N PRO A 414 7.44 29.64 5.73
CA PRO A 414 8.78 29.98 6.21
C PRO A 414 8.82 30.00 7.74
N ASP A 415 10.01 29.82 8.31
CA ASP A 415 10.21 29.84 9.79
C ASP A 415 9.74 31.16 10.41
N LEU A 416 9.90 32.30 9.71
CA LEU A 416 9.45 33.61 10.14
C LEU A 416 7.95 33.64 10.49
N PHE A 417 7.10 32.94 9.70
CA PHE A 417 5.67 32.89 9.96
C PHE A 417 5.36 32.27 11.33
N TRP A 418 6.00 31.14 11.65
CA TRP A 418 5.80 30.45 12.90
C TRP A 418 6.38 31.19 14.08
N ARG A 419 7.55 31.82 13.91
CA ARG A 419 8.15 32.67 14.94
C ARG A 419 7.22 33.86 15.31
N LEU A 420 6.65 34.55 14.30
CA LEU A 420 5.67 35.59 14.54
C LEU A 420 4.38 35.07 15.16
N ALA A 421 3.93 33.87 14.79
CA ALA A 421 2.73 33.26 15.40
C ALA A 421 2.93 32.98 16.92
N GLU A 422 4.14 32.62 17.32
CA GLU A 422 4.49 32.32 18.69
C GLU A 422 4.74 33.63 19.50
N GLU A 423 5.53 34.54 18.97
CA GLU A 423 5.96 35.76 19.68
C GLU A 423 4.88 36.85 19.69
N ASN A 424 4.17 37.07 18.60
CA ASN A 424 3.13 38.07 18.43
C ASN A 424 2.13 37.71 17.33
N ILE A 425 1.09 37.00 17.66
CA ILE A 425 0.07 36.55 16.69
C ILE A 425 -0.67 37.69 15.97
N ASP A 426 -0.70 38.90 16.54
CA ASP A 426 -1.27 40.12 15.94
C ASP A 426 -0.25 40.86 15.05
N ALA A 427 0.98 40.33 14.86
CA ALA A 427 1.97 40.90 13.96
C ALA A 427 1.45 41.01 12.54
N PRO A 428 1.85 42.06 11.79
CA PRO A 428 1.47 42.19 10.39
C PRO A 428 2.18 41.13 9.54
N TRP A 429 1.42 40.54 8.65
CA TRP A 429 1.88 39.63 7.61
C TRP A 429 1.50 40.19 6.24
N HIS A 430 2.45 40.24 5.32
CA HIS A 430 2.27 40.89 4.03
C HIS A 430 2.21 39.86 2.89
N LEU A 431 1.08 39.82 2.20
CA LEU A 431 0.84 38.98 1.05
C LEU A 431 1.19 39.77 -0.23
N MET A 432 2.00 39.16 -1.11
CA MET A 432 2.56 39.81 -2.28
C MET A 432 2.41 38.90 -3.53
N CYS A 433 2.59 39.49 -4.71
CA CYS A 433 2.58 38.77 -5.98
C CYS A 433 4.01 38.38 -6.39
N PRO A 434 4.31 37.08 -6.66
CA PRO A 434 5.65 36.66 -7.07
C PRO A 434 6.13 37.34 -8.39
N HIS A 435 5.25 37.51 -9.35
CA HIS A 435 5.57 38.19 -10.63
C HIS A 435 5.93 39.65 -10.42
N GLU A 436 5.25 40.35 -9.53
CA GLU A 436 5.54 41.75 -9.24
C GLU A 436 6.89 41.88 -8.53
N ILE A 437 7.21 41.02 -7.57
CA ILE A 437 8.51 40.95 -6.93
C ILE A 437 9.62 40.74 -7.98
N LEU A 438 9.46 39.71 -8.84
CA LEU A 438 10.43 39.44 -9.92
C LEU A 438 10.64 40.65 -10.82
N THR A 439 9.55 41.34 -11.17
CA THR A 439 9.62 42.52 -12.06
C THR A 439 10.34 43.72 -11.40
N VAL A 440 10.06 43.96 -10.11
CA VAL A 440 10.59 45.13 -9.36
C VAL A 440 11.99 44.88 -8.84
N LYS A 441 12.26 43.67 -8.33
CA LYS A 441 13.50 43.32 -7.62
C LYS A 441 14.51 42.57 -8.50
N GLY A 442 14.08 41.96 -9.61
CA GLY A 442 14.92 41.15 -10.48
C GLY A 442 15.28 39.77 -9.88
N TYR A 443 14.62 39.36 -8.83
CA TYR A 443 14.74 38.00 -8.27
C TYR A 443 13.35 37.42 -7.92
N ALA A 444 13.22 36.11 -7.93
CA ALA A 444 12.04 35.38 -7.49
C ALA A 444 12.18 35.05 -5.99
N LEU A 445 11.27 35.56 -5.15
CA LEU A 445 11.34 35.38 -3.70
C LEU A 445 11.20 33.89 -3.30
N GLU A 446 10.40 33.15 -4.05
CA GLU A 446 10.20 31.72 -3.86
C GLU A 446 11.48 30.88 -4.08
N ASP A 447 12.52 31.40 -4.70
CA ASP A 447 13.79 30.70 -4.94
C ASP A 447 14.75 30.77 -3.74
N TYR A 448 14.30 31.33 -2.62
CA TYR A 448 15.08 31.46 -1.40
C TYR A 448 14.39 30.78 -0.23
N TRP A 449 15.14 30.53 0.84
CA TRP A 449 14.66 29.95 2.10
C TRP A 449 15.51 30.42 3.28
N GLY A 450 15.02 30.24 4.52
CA GLY A 450 15.71 30.59 5.74
C GLY A 450 16.00 32.10 5.86
N THR A 451 17.16 32.46 6.40
CA THR A 451 17.56 33.84 6.68
C THR A 451 17.66 34.70 5.42
N GLU A 452 18.08 34.13 4.29
CA GLU A 452 18.15 34.88 3.02
C GLU A 452 16.77 35.20 2.47
N TRP A 453 15.81 34.26 2.60
CA TRP A 453 14.40 34.51 2.27
C TRP A 453 13.84 35.64 3.16
N GLU A 454 14.03 35.56 4.48
CA GLU A 454 13.53 36.55 5.44
C GLU A 454 14.04 37.97 5.11
N LYS A 455 15.34 38.11 4.85
CA LYS A 455 15.95 39.38 4.45
C LYS A 455 15.30 39.93 3.18
N ARG A 456 15.09 39.12 2.15
CA ARG A 456 14.47 39.52 0.89
C ARG A 456 12.98 39.80 1.03
N TYR A 457 12.27 39.05 1.86
CA TYR A 457 10.88 39.32 2.19
C TYR A 457 10.71 40.69 2.84
N LEU A 458 11.52 41.02 3.84
CA LEU A 458 11.51 42.33 4.49
C LEU A 458 11.92 43.49 3.53
N ASP A 459 12.86 43.23 2.62
CA ASP A 459 13.20 44.19 1.57
C ASP A 459 12.01 44.44 0.62
N CYS A 460 11.26 43.41 0.25
CA CYS A 460 10.02 43.55 -0.54
C CYS A 460 8.92 44.29 0.26
N VAL A 461 8.76 43.97 1.55
CA VAL A 461 7.77 44.65 2.43
C VAL A 461 8.07 46.16 2.53
N ASN A 462 9.30 46.57 2.56
CA ASN A 462 9.70 47.96 2.67
C ASN A 462 9.72 48.74 1.33
N ASP A 463 9.59 48.04 0.21
CA ASP A 463 9.60 48.69 -1.12
C ASP A 463 8.18 49.19 -1.49
N PRO A 464 8.00 50.52 -1.68
CA PRO A 464 6.68 51.07 -2.00
C PRO A 464 6.19 50.74 -3.41
N ARG A 465 7.03 50.21 -4.29
CA ARG A 465 6.68 49.82 -5.64
C ARG A 465 5.99 48.47 -5.72
N ILE A 466 6.09 47.66 -4.64
CA ILE A 466 5.46 46.36 -4.55
C ILE A 466 4.11 46.50 -3.83
N GLU A 467 3.01 46.08 -4.46
CA GLU A 467 1.71 46.07 -3.87
C GLU A 467 1.59 44.96 -2.78
N LYS A 468 1.10 45.37 -1.62
CA LYS A 468 0.95 44.47 -0.46
C LYS A 468 -0.49 44.40 0.03
N ARG A 469 -0.98 43.19 0.25
CA ARG A 469 -2.20 42.96 1.05
C ARG A 469 -1.74 42.63 2.47
N SER A 470 -1.92 43.59 3.37
CA SER A 470 -1.52 43.41 4.79
C SER A 470 -2.66 42.78 5.56
N VAL A 471 -2.34 41.71 6.28
CA VAL A 471 -3.21 40.97 7.21
C VAL A 471 -2.45 40.73 8.51
N THR A 472 -3.09 40.20 9.55
CA THR A 472 -2.35 39.71 10.72
C THR A 472 -2.04 38.22 10.56
N VAL A 473 -0.97 37.73 11.23
CA VAL A 473 -0.69 36.29 11.34
C VAL A 473 -1.92 35.56 11.86
N LYS A 474 -2.62 36.14 12.85
CA LYS A 474 -3.88 35.62 13.41
C LYS A 474 -4.97 35.40 12.38
N ASP A 475 -5.11 36.30 11.40
CA ASP A 475 -6.12 36.14 10.35
C ASP A 475 -5.83 34.92 9.49
N ILE A 476 -4.56 34.70 9.13
CA ILE A 476 -4.15 33.50 8.38
C ILE A 476 -4.35 32.25 9.23
N VAL A 477 -3.91 32.23 10.49
CA VAL A 477 -4.10 31.09 11.41
C VAL A 477 -5.58 30.73 11.53
N ARG A 478 -6.47 31.73 11.67
CA ARG A 478 -7.93 31.48 11.73
C ARG A 478 -8.47 30.83 10.46
N LEU A 479 -8.04 31.29 9.28
CA LEU A 479 -8.45 30.70 8.02
C LEU A 479 -7.95 29.25 7.88
N VAL A 480 -6.70 28.99 8.27
CA VAL A 480 -6.11 27.64 8.29
C VAL A 480 -6.89 26.73 9.22
N LEU A 481 -7.11 27.12 10.47
CA LEU A 481 -7.85 26.34 11.46
C LEU A 481 -9.28 26.06 11.01
N ARG A 482 -9.97 27.07 10.46
CA ARG A 482 -11.31 26.91 9.93
C ARG A 482 -11.33 25.89 8.80
N SER A 483 -10.47 26.04 7.80
CA SER A 483 -10.34 25.10 6.69
C SER A 483 -10.03 23.69 7.18
N ALA A 484 -9.10 23.54 8.12
CA ALA A 484 -8.71 22.25 8.69
C ALA A 484 -9.88 21.54 9.40
N VAL A 485 -10.67 22.28 10.19
CA VAL A 485 -11.85 21.71 10.88
C VAL A 485 -12.96 21.32 9.89
N GLU A 486 -13.20 22.15 8.87
CA GLU A 486 -14.26 21.90 7.90
C GLU A 486 -13.90 20.81 6.86
N THR A 487 -12.62 20.68 6.48
CA THR A 487 -12.22 19.91 5.30
C THR A 487 -11.03 18.95 5.49
N GLY A 488 -10.34 18.99 6.63
CA GLY A 488 -9.10 18.24 6.86
C GLY A 488 -7.87 18.83 6.14
N THR A 489 -8.00 20.00 5.50
CA THR A 489 -6.92 20.71 4.78
C THR A 489 -6.88 22.17 5.21
N PRO A 490 -5.77 22.91 4.98
CA PRO A 490 -4.61 22.58 4.18
C PRO A 490 -3.60 21.68 4.90
N PHE A 491 -2.71 21.03 4.15
CA PHE A 491 -1.50 20.45 4.69
C PHE A 491 -0.51 21.57 5.03
N ALA A 492 0.34 21.34 6.04
CA ALA A 492 1.41 22.24 6.39
C ALA A 492 2.76 21.71 5.88
N PHE A 493 3.48 22.53 5.11
CA PHE A 493 4.81 22.24 4.61
C PHE A 493 5.82 23.27 5.11
N ASN A 494 6.72 22.86 6.00
CA ASN A 494 7.71 23.74 6.63
C ASN A 494 8.95 23.85 5.73
N ARG A 495 8.89 24.78 4.79
CA ARG A 495 9.84 24.93 3.70
C ARG A 495 11.29 25.12 4.13
N ASP A 496 11.53 25.93 5.16
CA ASP A 496 12.88 26.22 5.63
C ASP A 496 13.50 24.98 6.29
N SER A 497 12.73 24.27 7.12
CA SER A 497 13.19 23.03 7.75
C SER A 497 13.52 21.96 6.74
N VAL A 498 12.67 21.79 5.71
CA VAL A 498 12.90 20.82 4.64
C VAL A 498 14.16 21.15 3.83
N ASN A 499 14.36 22.41 3.44
CA ASN A 499 15.55 22.81 2.69
C ASN A 499 16.83 22.77 3.53
N ARG A 500 16.76 23.00 4.84
CA ARG A 500 17.90 22.82 5.75
C ARG A 500 18.39 21.39 5.81
N MET A 501 17.49 20.41 5.67
CA MET A 501 17.78 18.98 5.68
C MET A 501 18.00 18.39 4.27
N ASN A 502 17.95 19.20 3.23
CA ASN A 502 18.07 18.74 1.86
C ASN A 502 19.50 18.24 1.55
N PRO A 503 19.71 16.94 1.28
CA PRO A 503 21.05 16.41 0.99
C PRO A 503 21.61 16.91 -0.35
N ASN A 504 20.74 17.34 -1.27
CA ASN A 504 21.10 17.86 -2.58
C ASN A 504 20.94 19.39 -2.68
N GLY A 505 20.97 20.11 -1.56
CA GLY A 505 20.82 21.57 -1.51
C GLY A 505 21.87 22.35 -2.28
N HIS A 506 23.02 21.74 -2.60
CA HIS A 506 24.07 22.32 -3.43
C HIS A 506 23.70 22.41 -4.92
N THR A 507 22.69 21.66 -5.39
CA THR A 507 22.29 21.63 -6.81
C THR A 507 20.92 22.23 -7.07
N GLY A 508 20.07 22.42 -6.04
CA GLY A 508 18.72 22.90 -6.24
C GLY A 508 17.97 23.14 -4.93
N MET A 509 16.67 23.34 -5.03
CA MET A 509 15.79 23.70 -3.94
C MET A 509 14.50 22.88 -3.97
N ILE A 510 13.92 22.68 -2.78
CA ILE A 510 12.64 22.03 -2.59
C ILE A 510 11.56 23.09 -2.39
N TYR A 511 10.63 23.22 -3.35
CA TYR A 511 9.53 24.19 -3.26
C TYR A 511 8.32 23.66 -2.51
N CYS A 512 7.97 22.38 -2.74
CA CYS A 512 6.81 21.73 -2.15
C CYS A 512 7.02 20.23 -2.05
N SER A 513 5.94 19.48 -1.78
CA SER A 513 5.93 18.03 -1.68
C SER A 513 4.92 17.41 -2.65
N ASN A 514 4.76 16.08 -2.57
CA ASN A 514 3.80 15.29 -3.33
C ASN A 514 2.37 15.38 -2.73
N LEU A 515 1.47 14.48 -3.22
CA LEU A 515 0.09 14.39 -2.76
C LEU A 515 -0.04 14.16 -1.24
N CYS A 516 0.81 13.30 -0.66
CA CYS A 516 0.72 12.91 0.76
C CYS A 516 1.73 13.66 1.66
N THR A 517 2.51 14.59 1.11
CA THR A 517 3.44 15.49 1.84
C THR A 517 4.66 14.79 2.46
N GLU A 518 5.06 13.60 1.95
CA GLU A 518 6.22 12.86 2.45
C GLU A 518 7.48 12.98 1.58
N ILE A 519 7.38 13.51 0.35
CA ILE A 519 8.51 13.60 -0.59
C ILE A 519 9.13 14.98 -0.56
N ALA A 520 10.44 15.03 -0.40
CA ALA A 520 11.24 16.24 -0.38
C ALA A 520 12.48 16.07 -1.29
N GLN A 521 12.39 16.57 -2.52
CA GLN A 521 13.45 16.52 -3.52
C GLN A 521 13.55 17.85 -4.27
N ASN A 522 14.72 18.15 -4.84
CA ASN A 522 14.91 19.35 -5.66
C ASN A 522 13.92 19.40 -6.81
N MET A 523 13.41 20.58 -7.07
CA MET A 523 12.42 20.86 -8.11
C MET A 523 12.87 22.02 -9.00
N ALA A 524 12.50 21.96 -10.27
CA ALA A 524 12.66 23.09 -11.20
C ALA A 524 11.58 23.00 -12.29
N PRO A 525 11.05 24.14 -12.77
CA PRO A 525 10.02 24.14 -13.80
C PRO A 525 10.58 23.66 -15.14
N ILE A 526 9.69 23.05 -15.94
CA ILE A 526 9.98 22.73 -17.35
C ILE A 526 9.89 24.01 -18.15
N GLU A 527 10.95 24.35 -18.87
CA GLU A 527 11.05 25.58 -19.67
C GLU A 527 10.81 25.29 -21.16
N HIS A 528 10.03 26.12 -21.82
CA HIS A 528 9.92 26.14 -23.27
C HIS A 528 11.16 26.82 -23.88
N ILE A 529 11.80 26.20 -24.87
CA ILE A 529 12.96 26.75 -25.58
C ILE A 529 12.54 27.31 -26.92
N SER A 530 11.98 26.45 -27.80
CA SER A 530 11.58 26.84 -29.16
C SER A 530 10.44 25.96 -29.67
N THR A 531 9.75 26.46 -30.68
CA THR A 531 8.85 25.68 -31.53
C THR A 531 9.25 25.90 -32.96
N GLU A 532 9.66 24.87 -33.68
CA GLU A 532 10.23 24.92 -35.00
C GLU A 532 9.45 24.03 -35.97
N VAL A 533 9.43 24.43 -37.24
CA VAL A 533 8.82 23.65 -38.31
C VAL A 533 9.94 22.99 -39.12
N HIS A 534 9.91 21.66 -39.18
CA HIS A 534 10.85 20.84 -39.94
C HIS A 534 10.17 20.07 -41.05
N THR A 535 10.93 19.63 -42.03
CA THR A 535 10.47 18.63 -43.01
C THR A 535 11.19 17.32 -42.74
N GLU A 536 10.43 16.29 -42.44
CA GLU A 536 10.92 14.96 -42.16
C GLU A 536 10.21 13.94 -43.08
N ASN A 537 10.97 13.16 -43.83
CA ASN A 537 10.47 12.16 -44.79
C ASN A 537 9.45 12.73 -45.82
N GLY A 538 9.52 14.03 -46.13
CA GLY A 538 8.58 14.71 -47.03
C GLY A 538 7.33 15.29 -46.35
N ASP A 539 7.13 15.05 -45.07
CA ASP A 539 6.07 15.63 -44.26
C ASP A 539 6.52 16.87 -43.49
N THR A 540 5.59 17.79 -43.24
CA THR A 540 5.83 18.96 -42.40
C THR A 540 5.53 18.57 -40.94
N VAL A 541 6.54 18.65 -40.07
CA VAL A 541 6.42 18.37 -38.62
C VAL A 541 6.70 19.63 -37.80
N VAL A 542 5.97 19.78 -36.68
CA VAL A 542 6.21 20.84 -35.69
C VAL A 542 6.90 20.22 -34.49
N VAL A 543 8.12 20.70 -34.18
CA VAL A 543 8.92 20.22 -33.05
C VAL A 543 8.94 21.29 -31.96
N THR A 544 8.55 20.92 -30.75
CA THR A 544 8.65 21.79 -29.56
C THR A 544 9.78 21.30 -28.68
N ALA A 545 10.81 22.13 -28.51
CA ALA A 545 11.95 21.89 -27.65
C ALA A 545 11.69 22.44 -26.24
N THR A 546 11.99 21.63 -25.23
CA THR A 546 11.87 22.01 -23.82
C THR A 546 13.14 21.65 -23.04
N ARG A 547 13.47 22.45 -22.02
CA ARG A 547 14.44 22.06 -20.98
C ARG A 547 13.68 21.32 -19.91
N PRO A 548 14.11 20.10 -19.50
CA PRO A 548 13.28 19.21 -18.66
C PRO A 548 13.03 19.71 -17.23
N GLY A 549 13.82 20.60 -16.68
CA GLY A 549 13.72 20.97 -15.27
C GLY A 549 13.98 19.78 -14.35
N GLU A 550 13.32 19.78 -13.19
CA GLU A 550 13.35 18.67 -12.23
C GLU A 550 11.90 18.24 -11.91
N PHE A 551 11.43 17.22 -12.58
CA PHE A 551 10.10 16.64 -12.41
C PHE A 551 10.21 15.43 -11.46
N VAL A 552 9.84 15.61 -10.20
CA VAL A 552 10.12 14.65 -9.10
C VAL A 552 9.27 13.41 -9.20
N VAL A 553 9.86 12.27 -8.84
CA VAL A 553 9.22 10.96 -8.78
C VAL A 553 9.49 10.33 -7.41
N CYS A 554 8.50 9.66 -6.84
CA CYS A 554 8.67 8.90 -5.60
C CYS A 554 8.75 7.40 -5.86
N ASN A 555 9.67 6.73 -5.15
CA ASN A 555 9.85 5.28 -5.13
C ASN A 555 9.75 4.82 -3.68
N LEU A 556 8.63 4.20 -3.29
CA LEU A 556 8.27 3.99 -1.90
C LEU A 556 8.01 2.52 -1.57
N ALA A 557 8.43 2.14 -0.36
CA ALA A 557 8.07 0.89 0.31
C ALA A 557 7.93 1.13 1.82
N SER A 558 7.28 0.22 2.53
CA SER A 558 7.13 0.27 3.99
C SER A 558 7.42 -1.09 4.62
N LEU A 559 8.27 -1.11 5.63
CA LEU A 559 8.46 -2.26 6.52
C LEU A 559 7.23 -2.42 7.40
N SER A 560 6.69 -3.63 7.52
CA SER A 560 5.58 -3.95 8.41
C SER A 560 6.10 -4.40 9.77
N LEU A 561 6.40 -3.46 10.66
CA LEU A 561 7.09 -3.72 11.94
C LEU A 561 6.36 -4.72 12.84
N GLY A 562 5.04 -4.77 12.77
CA GLY A 562 4.24 -5.76 13.52
C GLY A 562 4.40 -7.20 13.02
N ASN A 563 4.90 -7.40 11.79
CA ASN A 563 5.15 -8.72 11.19
C ASN A 563 6.62 -9.12 11.19
N LEU A 564 7.52 -8.19 11.54
CA LEU A 564 8.96 -8.42 11.53
C LEU A 564 9.50 -8.78 12.92
N PRO A 565 10.51 -9.68 12.98
CA PRO A 565 11.24 -9.96 14.21
C PRO A 565 12.31 -8.88 14.43
N VAL A 566 11.87 -7.69 14.86
CA VAL A 566 12.71 -6.48 14.93
C VAL A 566 13.91 -6.57 15.89
N GLU A 567 13.96 -7.61 16.73
CA GLU A 567 15.08 -7.93 17.61
C GLU A 567 16.15 -8.85 16.95
N ASP A 568 15.82 -9.45 15.81
CA ASP A 568 16.77 -10.24 15.01
C ASP A 568 17.51 -9.32 14.02
N GLU A 569 18.66 -8.80 14.43
CA GLU A 569 19.48 -7.88 13.64
C GLU A 569 19.78 -8.43 12.24
N ALA A 570 20.18 -9.70 12.16
CA ALA A 570 20.55 -10.33 10.90
C ALA A 570 19.35 -10.49 9.96
N TYR A 571 18.18 -10.76 10.51
CA TYR A 571 16.94 -10.82 9.74
C TYR A 571 16.54 -9.43 9.22
N MET A 572 16.57 -8.42 10.09
CA MET A 572 16.27 -7.04 9.75
C MET A 572 17.21 -6.49 8.69
N GLU A 573 18.54 -6.71 8.83
CA GLU A 573 19.52 -6.30 7.82
C GLU A 573 19.17 -6.89 6.44
N ARG A 574 18.91 -8.21 6.36
CA ARG A 574 18.55 -8.87 5.09
C ARG A 574 17.26 -8.34 4.50
N THR A 575 16.25 -8.07 5.33
CA THR A 575 14.95 -7.56 4.86
C THR A 575 15.08 -6.14 4.34
N VAL A 576 15.80 -5.27 5.05
CA VAL A 576 16.07 -3.90 4.63
C VAL A 576 16.91 -3.88 3.35
N GLU A 577 17.97 -4.68 3.25
CA GLU A 577 18.76 -4.84 2.03
C GLU A 577 17.89 -5.21 0.83
N THR A 578 17.01 -6.20 1.03
CA THR A 578 16.10 -6.66 -0.02
C THR A 578 15.12 -5.55 -0.46
N ALA A 579 14.58 -4.78 0.49
CA ALA A 579 13.66 -3.67 0.21
C ALA A 579 14.37 -2.51 -0.52
N ILE A 580 15.57 -2.12 -0.08
CA ILE A 580 16.38 -1.07 -0.73
C ILE A 580 16.69 -1.46 -2.18
N ARG A 581 17.12 -2.71 -2.41
CA ARG A 581 17.41 -3.21 -3.76
C ARG A 581 16.17 -3.25 -4.64
N ALA A 582 15.02 -3.66 -4.11
CA ALA A 582 13.75 -3.64 -4.82
C ALA A 582 13.36 -2.22 -5.27
N LEU A 583 13.57 -1.22 -4.42
CA LEU A 583 13.31 0.19 -4.72
C LEU A 583 14.26 0.74 -5.78
N ASP A 584 15.55 0.42 -5.69
CA ASP A 584 16.56 0.81 -6.68
C ASP A 584 16.25 0.19 -8.06
N ASN A 585 15.92 -1.11 -8.09
CA ASN A 585 15.53 -1.80 -9.32
C ASN A 585 14.25 -1.21 -9.93
N ALA A 586 13.29 -0.80 -9.10
CA ALA A 586 12.06 -0.17 -9.56
C ALA A 586 12.32 1.14 -10.35
N ILE A 587 13.38 1.90 -10.04
CA ILE A 587 13.74 3.10 -10.78
C ILE A 587 14.08 2.78 -12.24
N ASP A 588 14.86 1.73 -12.47
CA ASP A 588 15.32 1.34 -13.80
C ASP A 588 14.28 0.55 -14.61
N LEU A 589 13.40 -0.20 -13.91
CA LEU A 589 12.37 -1.05 -14.51
C LEU A 589 11.01 -0.36 -14.69
N ASN A 590 10.89 0.89 -14.27
CA ASN A 590 9.65 1.65 -14.34
C ASN A 590 9.32 2.07 -15.77
N PHE A 591 8.07 1.90 -16.18
CA PHE A 591 7.52 2.61 -17.34
C PHE A 591 7.20 4.05 -16.93
N TYR A 592 7.83 5.03 -17.57
CA TYR A 592 7.59 6.43 -17.30
C TYR A 592 6.61 7.04 -18.30
N PRO A 593 5.44 7.57 -17.86
CA PRO A 593 4.52 8.26 -18.77
C PRO A 593 5.07 9.59 -19.31
N LEU A 594 6.14 10.10 -18.67
CA LEU A 594 6.79 11.37 -19.02
C LEU A 594 8.31 11.20 -18.97
N GLU A 595 9.00 11.61 -20.05
CA GLU A 595 10.47 11.59 -20.10
C GLU A 595 11.10 12.52 -19.05
N TYR A 596 10.44 13.62 -18.69
CA TYR A 596 10.89 14.52 -17.62
C TYR A 596 11.03 13.77 -16.28
N ALA A 597 10.05 12.94 -15.98
CA ALA A 597 10.05 12.11 -14.77
C ALA A 597 11.19 11.07 -14.80
N ARG A 598 11.40 10.40 -15.94
CA ARG A 598 12.48 9.42 -16.11
C ARG A 598 13.85 10.06 -15.88
N LEU A 599 14.11 11.18 -16.52
CA LEU A 599 15.39 11.89 -16.42
C LEU A 599 15.69 12.32 -14.97
N THR A 600 14.71 12.89 -14.26
CA THR A 600 14.86 13.30 -12.87
C THR A 600 15.06 12.10 -11.95
N ASN A 601 14.23 11.04 -12.10
CA ASN A 601 14.32 9.88 -11.24
C ASN A 601 15.64 9.13 -11.38
N GLN A 602 16.15 8.97 -12.60
CA GLN A 602 17.45 8.34 -12.86
C GLN A 602 18.63 9.20 -12.39
N LYS A 603 18.49 10.53 -12.42
CA LYS A 603 19.51 11.48 -11.96
C LYS A 603 19.68 11.44 -10.45
N TYR A 604 18.59 11.46 -9.69
CA TYR A 604 18.59 11.53 -8.24
C TYR A 604 18.58 10.16 -7.56
N ARG A 605 17.98 9.16 -8.17
CA ARG A 605 17.76 7.80 -7.64
C ARG A 605 17.21 7.79 -6.21
N SER A 606 16.33 8.73 -5.89
CA SER A 606 15.77 8.87 -4.55
C SER A 606 14.79 7.75 -4.24
N ILE A 607 14.95 7.12 -3.09
CA ILE A 607 14.07 6.08 -2.57
C ILE A 607 13.58 6.43 -1.17
N GLY A 608 12.40 5.94 -0.81
CA GLY A 608 11.81 6.13 0.51
C GLY A 608 11.38 4.78 1.10
N LEU A 609 12.12 4.30 2.09
CA LEU A 609 11.74 3.14 2.89
C LEU A 609 11.15 3.61 4.22
N GLY A 610 9.82 3.55 4.32
CA GLY A 610 9.08 3.90 5.52
C GLY A 610 8.76 2.70 6.40
N VAL A 611 7.89 2.92 7.37
CA VAL A 611 7.41 1.88 8.29
C VAL A 611 5.89 1.95 8.43
N SER A 612 5.27 0.79 8.67
CA SER A 612 3.87 0.63 9.07
C SER A 612 3.79 -0.34 10.25
N GLY A 613 2.63 -0.39 10.93
CA GLY A 613 2.45 -1.33 12.05
C GLY A 613 3.30 -1.02 13.29
N TYR A 614 3.72 0.25 13.48
CA TYR A 614 4.52 0.66 14.61
C TYR A 614 3.81 0.40 15.95
N HIS A 615 2.57 0.85 16.11
CA HIS A 615 1.77 0.55 17.30
C HIS A 615 1.52 -0.95 17.46
N HIS A 616 1.29 -1.69 16.37
CA HIS A 616 1.14 -3.14 16.40
C HIS A 616 2.40 -3.83 16.94
N MET A 617 3.58 -3.35 16.56
CA MET A 617 4.86 -3.82 17.09
C MET A 617 4.97 -3.64 18.60
N LEU A 618 4.60 -2.46 19.13
CA LEU A 618 4.60 -2.17 20.56
C LEU A 618 3.57 -3.02 21.30
N ALA A 619 2.33 -3.10 20.78
CA ALA A 619 1.25 -3.86 21.39
C ALA A 619 1.57 -5.35 21.51
N LYS A 620 2.20 -5.96 20.49
CA LYS A 620 2.65 -7.36 20.54
C LYS A 620 3.65 -7.64 21.66
N ARG A 621 4.41 -6.63 22.08
CA ARG A 621 5.46 -6.71 23.12
C ARG A 621 4.97 -6.23 24.47
N GLY A 622 3.73 -5.74 24.56
CA GLY A 622 3.17 -5.16 25.79
C GLY A 622 3.83 -3.85 26.19
N ILE A 623 4.51 -3.17 25.28
CA ILE A 623 5.15 -1.88 25.52
C ILE A 623 4.08 -0.78 25.45
N HIS A 624 3.93 -0.04 26.54
CA HIS A 624 2.95 1.04 26.63
C HIS A 624 3.45 2.31 25.91
N TRP A 625 2.53 2.95 25.20
CA TRP A 625 2.75 4.24 24.56
C TRP A 625 3.21 5.29 25.59
N GLU A 626 4.16 6.16 25.21
CA GLU A 626 4.73 7.22 26.05
C GLU A 626 5.52 6.75 27.28
N SER A 627 5.87 5.47 27.40
CA SER A 627 6.77 4.98 28.44
C SER A 627 8.25 5.21 28.07
N ASP A 628 9.14 5.23 29.08
CA ASP A 628 10.59 5.27 28.84
C ASP A 628 11.08 4.05 28.06
N GLU A 629 10.47 2.87 28.30
CA GLU A 629 10.72 1.64 27.53
C GLU A 629 10.35 1.81 26.06
N HIS A 630 9.21 2.47 25.77
CA HIS A 630 8.80 2.78 24.40
C HIS A 630 9.85 3.61 23.65
N LEU A 631 10.34 4.67 24.28
CA LEU A 631 11.33 5.55 23.66
C LEU A 631 12.64 4.82 23.38
N ALA A 632 13.16 4.09 24.38
CA ALA A 632 14.41 3.33 24.25
C ALA A 632 14.30 2.20 23.20
N PHE A 633 13.19 1.45 23.18
CA PHE A 633 12.97 0.40 22.22
C PHE A 633 12.84 0.93 20.79
N THR A 634 12.14 2.04 20.64
CA THR A 634 11.96 2.69 19.32
C THR A 634 13.27 3.21 18.77
N ASP A 635 14.08 3.86 19.62
CA ASP A 635 15.40 4.37 19.23
C ASP A 635 16.27 3.22 18.68
N ALA A 636 16.35 2.09 19.40
CA ALA A 636 17.13 0.92 18.98
C ALA A 636 16.63 0.32 17.65
N VAL A 637 15.29 0.21 17.46
CA VAL A 637 14.73 -0.33 16.22
C VAL A 637 15.03 0.56 15.02
N PHE A 638 14.87 1.89 15.18
CA PHE A 638 15.13 2.82 14.08
C PHE A 638 16.60 3.03 13.81
N GLU A 639 17.47 2.93 14.83
CA GLU A 639 18.94 2.88 14.65
C GLU A 639 19.32 1.69 13.74
N LEU A 640 18.79 0.49 14.03
CA LEU A 640 19.06 -0.71 13.23
C LEU A 640 18.56 -0.56 11.79
N ILE A 641 17.33 -0.06 11.60
CA ILE A 641 16.77 0.16 10.26
C ILE A 641 17.61 1.15 9.46
N ASN A 642 18.00 2.28 10.07
CA ASN A 642 18.83 3.29 9.42
C ASN A 642 20.21 2.77 9.07
N TYR A 643 20.86 2.07 10.01
CA TYR A 643 22.15 1.42 9.76
C TYR A 643 22.07 0.43 8.59
N ALA A 644 21.09 -0.46 8.61
CA ALA A 644 20.88 -1.45 7.56
C ALA A 644 20.60 -0.80 6.18
N ALA A 645 19.82 0.29 6.16
CA ALA A 645 19.52 1.02 4.94
C ALA A 645 20.77 1.67 4.33
N VAL A 646 21.58 2.38 5.13
CA VAL A 646 22.82 3.01 4.67
C VAL A 646 23.84 1.95 4.23
N LYS A 647 23.94 0.82 4.94
CA LYS A 647 24.79 -0.30 4.57
C LYS A 647 24.39 -0.90 3.22
N ALA A 648 23.09 -1.10 2.99
CA ALA A 648 22.55 -1.63 1.74
C ALA A 648 22.76 -0.66 0.57
N ASP A 649 22.52 0.64 0.77
CA ASP A 649 22.76 1.69 -0.22
C ASP A 649 24.24 1.76 -0.61
N THR A 650 25.15 1.69 0.37
CA THR A 650 26.60 1.65 0.13
C THR A 650 26.99 0.41 -0.69
N ALA A 651 26.42 -0.75 -0.41
CA ALA A 651 26.68 -1.98 -1.16
C ALA A 651 26.19 -1.86 -2.61
N LEU A 652 25.01 -1.29 -2.84
CA LEU A 652 24.49 -1.02 -4.17
C LEU A 652 25.35 -0.02 -4.94
N ALA A 653 25.84 1.03 -4.29
CA ALA A 653 26.73 2.01 -4.91
C ALA A 653 28.09 1.40 -5.33
N LEU A 654 28.59 0.43 -4.58
CA LEU A 654 29.80 -0.34 -4.96
C LEU A 654 29.54 -1.28 -6.14
N GLU A 655 28.36 -1.88 -6.22
CA GLU A 655 27.97 -2.84 -7.26
C GLU A 655 27.55 -2.14 -8.56
N LYS A 656 26.69 -1.13 -8.49
CA LYS A 656 26.03 -0.49 -9.64
C LYS A 656 26.59 0.88 -10.00
N GLY A 657 27.44 1.44 -9.16
CA GLY A 657 27.95 2.81 -9.29
C GLY A 657 27.16 3.80 -8.46
N ARG A 658 27.73 4.99 -8.29
CA ARG A 658 27.14 6.11 -7.56
C ARG A 658 26.08 6.81 -8.42
N TYR A 659 25.08 7.44 -7.78
CA TYR A 659 24.15 8.30 -8.49
C TYR A 659 24.81 9.60 -8.98
N ALA A 660 24.24 10.24 -10.00
CA ALA A 660 24.90 11.32 -10.76
C ALA A 660 25.28 12.56 -9.93
N LEU A 661 24.64 12.78 -8.78
CA LEU A 661 24.85 13.96 -7.94
C LEU A 661 25.59 13.64 -6.62
N PHE A 662 26.28 12.52 -6.55
CA PHE A 662 26.98 12.09 -5.35
C PHE A 662 28.16 12.97 -4.96
N GLU A 663 28.80 13.69 -5.87
CA GLU A 663 30.01 14.53 -5.67
C GLU A 663 29.70 15.89 -5.03
#